data_589f2b5d8542b44bac07d88c95858a8c
#
_entry.id   589f2b5d8542b44bac07d88c95858a8c
#
_cell.length_a   1.000
_cell.length_b   1.000
_cell.length_c   1.000
_cell.angle_alpha   90.00
_cell.angle_beta   90.00
_cell.angle_gamma   90.00
#
_symmetry.space_group_name_H-M   'P 1'
#
loop_
_entity.id
_entity.type
_entity.pdbx_description
1 polymer ?
#
loop_
_entity_poly.entity_id
_entity_poly.type
_entity_poly.pdbx_seq_one_letter_code
_entity_poly.pdbx_strand_id
1 'polypeptide(L)'
;MTALISLKDVTKTYFNDGFAVEVLHGVSLDIEAGEFVAIIGQSGSGKSTLMNILGCLDQPTTGTYLIDGEPVSDFETDDLAALRRRTFGFVFQSYNLIPTASARENVEVPAIYAGISARDRQERADMLLSSLKLGDRLDHRPNQLSGGQQQRVSIARALMNGGRVILADEPTGALDSQSGEEVMALLHRMHQDGHTIILITHSREVAEAADRLIEIRDGRITSDRARKPRPSPVAAASLQKAVKEGSAAIADVSEAVKMAIRALHANLFRTVLTLLGIVIGVGSVVAMLAIGTGAQNSVLDRISSMGSDLLLVRPSMANFRGASGGIPVTLIPADADAILEVPNVTFAVPEMTSTVTLRHGNIDYQTTANGTVPQFPRAKSWTVASGEFINADDMDTYAPVAVLGQTVAKTLFPDGGNPLGQYVLVNKIPFQVIGVMSEMGASAGGNDQDDVILVPLSTGSMRLFGQRNVRTITVQVEDASAIDLTQEAIQALLNERHKAEDTQITNMSSVREAFTETSNTMKLFLGSVAAISLLVGGIGVMNIMLVSVRERTREIGVRMATGARQRDILLQFLIEALVVSAIGGAIGVVLGLSVGGLAQVFGLPVSFTVGPVALAFACSFLTGLVFGYLPARNASRLQPAVALGAD
;
A
#
# COMPACT_ATOMS: atom_id res chain seq x y z
N MET A 1 39.90 46.03 -0.25
CA MET A 1 38.96 45.21 0.52
C MET A 1 38.06 44.51 -0.48
N THR A 2 37.81 43.22 -0.37
CA THR A 2 36.89 42.51 -1.26
C THR A 2 35.46 42.81 -0.82
N ALA A 3 34.62 43.27 -1.76
CA ALA A 3 33.20 43.50 -1.50
C ALA A 3 32.55 42.18 -1.02
N LEU A 4 31.57 42.26 -0.10
CA LEU A 4 30.80 41.11 0.34
C LEU A 4 29.96 40.53 -0.81
N ILE A 5 29.36 41.43 -1.60
CA ILE A 5 28.57 41.10 -2.80
C ILE A 5 29.13 41.95 -3.96
N SER A 6 29.43 41.31 -5.10
CA SER A 6 29.89 41.99 -6.31
C SER A 6 29.17 41.44 -7.54
N LEU A 7 28.44 42.30 -8.22
CA LEU A 7 27.84 42.04 -9.54
C LEU A 7 28.68 42.79 -10.60
N LYS A 8 29.02 42.11 -11.70
CA LYS A 8 29.75 42.68 -12.84
C LYS A 8 29.01 42.36 -14.12
N ASP A 9 28.47 43.36 -14.76
CA ASP A 9 27.79 43.34 -16.04
C ASP A 9 26.69 42.27 -16.12
N VAL A 10 25.89 42.16 -15.04
CA VAL A 10 24.86 41.13 -14.89
C VAL A 10 23.64 41.48 -15.72
N THR A 11 23.21 40.52 -16.57
CA THR A 11 21.95 40.58 -17.31
C THR A 11 20.97 39.48 -16.87
N LYS A 12 19.68 39.75 -17.06
CA LYS A 12 18.64 38.71 -16.85
C LYS A 12 17.59 38.78 -17.93
N THR A 13 17.42 37.68 -18.63
CA THR A 13 16.42 37.49 -19.69
C THR A 13 15.50 36.32 -19.29
N TYR A 14 14.21 36.58 -19.30
CA TYR A 14 13.17 35.51 -19.12
C TYR A 14 12.65 35.11 -20.49
N PHE A 15 12.46 33.81 -20.66
CA PHE A 15 11.91 33.20 -21.89
C PHE A 15 10.49 32.68 -21.62
N ASN A 16 9.48 33.32 -22.23
CA ASN A 16 8.08 32.87 -22.16
C ASN A 16 7.53 32.67 -23.57
N ASP A 17 7.03 31.46 -23.85
CA ASP A 17 6.34 31.08 -25.10
C ASP A 17 6.97 31.64 -26.40
N GLY A 18 8.32 31.64 -26.46
CA GLY A 18 9.08 32.09 -27.63
C GLY A 18 9.44 33.57 -27.63
N PHE A 19 9.05 34.34 -26.62
CA PHE A 19 9.47 35.72 -26.45
C PHE A 19 10.55 35.81 -25.35
N ALA A 20 11.64 36.52 -25.68
CA ALA A 20 12.71 36.83 -24.72
C ALA A 20 12.49 38.26 -24.19
N VAL A 21 12.35 38.39 -22.86
CA VAL A 21 12.22 39.69 -22.19
C VAL A 21 13.44 39.88 -21.33
N GLU A 22 14.31 40.79 -21.74
CA GLU A 22 15.45 41.20 -20.92
C GLU A 22 14.99 42.22 -19.87
N VAL A 23 15.24 41.93 -18.59
CA VAL A 23 14.78 42.70 -17.43
C VAL A 23 15.93 43.46 -16.76
N LEU A 24 17.14 42.90 -16.79
CA LEU A 24 18.34 43.55 -16.30
C LEU A 24 19.35 43.68 -17.43
N HIS A 25 19.91 44.87 -17.59
CA HIS A 25 20.73 45.29 -18.74
C HIS A 25 22.15 45.68 -18.31
N GLY A 26 23.00 44.72 -17.89
CA GLY A 26 24.38 44.94 -17.51
C GLY A 26 24.53 45.70 -16.17
N VAL A 27 23.94 45.16 -15.12
CA VAL A 27 24.01 45.72 -13.77
C VAL A 27 25.35 45.39 -13.14
N SER A 28 26.08 46.46 -12.70
CA SER A 28 27.32 46.35 -11.91
C SER A 28 27.14 47.05 -10.56
N LEU A 29 27.43 46.33 -9.46
CA LEU A 29 27.16 46.79 -8.10
C LEU A 29 28.05 46.06 -7.10
N ASP A 30 28.74 46.79 -6.24
CA ASP A 30 29.52 46.27 -5.11
C ASP A 30 28.87 46.69 -3.79
N ILE A 31 28.63 45.72 -2.87
CA ILE A 31 28.11 45.97 -1.52
C ILE A 31 29.14 45.44 -0.51
N GLU A 32 29.52 46.28 0.45
CA GLU A 32 30.46 45.91 1.50
C GLU A 32 29.75 45.33 2.72
N ALA A 33 30.48 44.56 3.54
CA ALA A 33 29.93 44.00 4.77
C ALA A 33 29.54 45.13 5.75
N GLY A 34 28.38 45.05 6.35
CA GLY A 34 27.86 46.03 7.29
C GLY A 34 27.29 47.31 6.64
N GLU A 35 27.10 47.37 5.31
CA GLU A 35 26.37 48.47 4.67
C GLU A 35 24.86 48.36 4.87
N PHE A 36 24.18 49.49 4.98
CA PHE A 36 22.73 49.63 4.85
C PHE A 36 22.42 50.32 3.51
N VAL A 37 22.01 49.49 2.54
CA VAL A 37 21.76 49.93 1.16
C VAL A 37 20.26 49.91 0.87
N ALA A 38 19.73 50.99 0.30
CA ALA A 38 18.38 50.98 -0.26
C ALA A 38 18.42 51.02 -1.79
N ILE A 39 17.66 50.10 -2.43
CA ILE A 39 17.44 50.05 -3.88
C ILE A 39 16.03 50.60 -4.17
N ILE A 40 15.93 51.71 -4.88
CA ILE A 40 14.69 52.40 -5.20
C ILE A 40 14.46 52.41 -6.72
N GLY A 41 13.22 52.38 -7.15
CA GLY A 41 12.82 52.50 -8.57
C GLY A 41 11.32 52.32 -8.73
N GLN A 42 10.80 52.66 -9.89
CA GLN A 42 9.38 52.49 -10.21
C GLN A 42 8.98 50.99 -10.30
N SER A 43 7.67 50.68 -10.27
CA SER A 43 7.19 49.33 -10.52
C SER A 43 7.64 48.89 -11.92
N GLY A 44 8.09 47.62 -12.04
CA GLY A 44 8.62 47.09 -13.31
C GLY A 44 10.06 47.46 -13.66
N SER A 45 10.77 48.26 -12.84
CA SER A 45 12.15 48.66 -13.13
C SER A 45 13.22 47.59 -12.95
N GLY A 46 12.85 46.33 -12.57
CA GLY A 46 13.80 45.23 -12.36
C GLY A 46 14.25 45.00 -10.91
N LYS A 47 13.70 45.75 -9.91
CA LYS A 47 14.09 45.63 -8.49
C LYS A 47 13.97 44.24 -7.92
N SER A 48 12.78 43.61 -8.08
CA SER A 48 12.53 42.26 -7.55
C SER A 48 13.40 41.22 -8.25
N THR A 49 13.66 41.38 -9.56
CA THR A 49 14.59 40.52 -10.31
C THR A 49 16.01 40.66 -9.77
N LEU A 50 16.47 41.91 -9.52
CA LEU A 50 17.78 42.16 -8.92
C LEU A 50 17.88 41.55 -7.52
N MET A 51 16.83 41.68 -6.69
CA MET A 51 16.78 41.05 -5.37
C MET A 51 16.85 39.51 -5.45
N ASN A 52 16.13 38.89 -6.38
CA ASN A 52 16.15 37.44 -6.57
C ASN A 52 17.56 36.96 -6.94
N ILE A 53 18.30 37.72 -7.75
CA ILE A 53 19.69 37.40 -8.08
C ILE A 53 20.57 37.60 -6.86
N LEU A 54 20.50 38.77 -6.19
CA LEU A 54 21.28 39.07 -4.98
C LEU A 54 21.09 38.01 -3.90
N GLY A 55 19.85 37.53 -3.73
CA GLY A 55 19.50 36.48 -2.77
C GLY A 55 19.73 35.06 -3.26
N CYS A 56 20.32 34.85 -4.42
CA CYS A 56 20.50 33.52 -5.02
C CYS A 56 19.18 32.72 -5.17
N LEU A 57 18.03 33.40 -5.30
CA LEU A 57 16.72 32.80 -5.60
C LEU A 57 16.58 32.54 -7.10
N ASP A 58 17.31 33.29 -7.92
CA ASP A 58 17.44 33.16 -9.37
C ASP A 58 18.90 33.38 -9.77
N GLN A 59 19.28 32.93 -10.97
CA GLN A 59 20.63 33.09 -11.50
C GLN A 59 20.66 34.14 -12.63
N PRO A 60 21.76 34.87 -12.79
CA PRO A 60 21.93 35.77 -13.93
C PRO A 60 21.96 34.97 -15.25
N THR A 61 21.54 35.62 -16.36
CA THR A 61 21.69 35.05 -17.70
C THR A 61 23.11 35.18 -18.20
N THR A 62 23.74 36.37 -18.00
CA THR A 62 25.15 36.62 -18.27
C THR A 62 25.74 37.52 -17.20
N GLY A 63 27.06 37.71 -17.21
CA GLY A 63 27.80 38.49 -16.23
C GLY A 63 28.33 37.64 -15.08
N THR A 64 28.99 38.29 -14.11
CA THR A 64 29.61 37.59 -12.97
C THR A 64 28.97 38.05 -11.67
N TYR A 65 28.63 37.11 -10.81
CA TYR A 65 28.15 37.32 -9.46
C TYR A 65 29.12 36.69 -8.45
N LEU A 66 29.66 37.47 -7.54
CA LEU A 66 30.62 37.05 -6.51
C LEU A 66 30.05 37.33 -5.12
N ILE A 67 30.20 36.37 -4.20
CA ILE A 67 29.92 36.51 -2.77
C ILE A 67 31.19 36.13 -1.99
N ASP A 68 31.67 37.02 -1.12
CA ASP A 68 32.96 36.88 -0.44
C ASP A 68 34.13 36.57 -1.41
N GLY A 69 34.02 37.04 -2.68
CA GLY A 69 35.01 36.79 -3.74
C GLY A 69 34.86 35.46 -4.47
N GLU A 70 33.93 34.59 -4.09
CA GLU A 70 33.64 33.31 -4.77
C GLU A 70 32.59 33.48 -5.86
N PRO A 71 32.79 32.96 -7.09
CA PRO A 71 31.80 33.04 -8.15
C PRO A 71 30.64 32.08 -7.89
N VAL A 72 29.42 32.62 -7.76
CA VAL A 72 28.20 31.81 -7.50
C VAL A 72 27.39 31.53 -8.76
N SER A 73 27.80 32.06 -9.92
CA SER A 73 27.11 31.85 -11.20
C SER A 73 27.12 30.37 -11.63
N ASP A 74 28.16 29.63 -11.23
CA ASP A 74 28.37 28.24 -11.60
C ASP A 74 27.86 27.22 -10.57
N PHE A 75 27.27 27.71 -9.47
CA PHE A 75 26.77 26.86 -8.40
C PHE A 75 25.52 26.09 -8.84
N GLU A 76 25.46 24.79 -8.45
CA GLU A 76 24.26 24.00 -8.59
C GLU A 76 23.15 24.48 -7.63
N THR A 77 21.93 24.07 -7.89
CA THR A 77 20.75 24.51 -7.11
C THR A 77 20.88 24.19 -5.61
N ASP A 78 21.49 23.05 -5.28
CA ASP A 78 21.68 22.62 -3.88
C ASP A 78 22.80 23.42 -3.19
N ASP A 79 23.83 23.85 -3.93
CA ASP A 79 24.89 24.73 -3.41
C ASP A 79 24.36 26.15 -3.14
N LEU A 80 23.51 26.65 -4.05
CA LEU A 80 22.81 27.91 -3.84
C LEU A 80 21.87 27.84 -2.62
N ALA A 81 21.22 26.70 -2.38
CA ALA A 81 20.41 26.50 -1.19
C ALA A 81 21.25 26.51 0.10
N ALA A 82 22.43 25.88 0.08
CA ALA A 82 23.36 25.92 1.20
C ALA A 82 23.89 27.35 1.46
N LEU A 83 24.19 28.09 0.40
CA LEU A 83 24.63 29.49 0.49
C LEU A 83 23.53 30.38 1.06
N ARG A 84 22.29 30.28 0.55
CA ARG A 84 21.13 31.00 1.09
C ARG A 84 20.98 30.79 2.60
N ARG A 85 21.04 29.54 3.03
CA ARG A 85 20.88 29.15 4.43
C ARG A 85 21.91 29.77 5.37
N ARG A 86 23.16 29.95 4.90
CA ARG A 86 24.27 30.46 5.72
C ARG A 86 24.41 31.99 5.68
N THR A 87 24.06 32.60 4.54
CA THR A 87 24.40 33.98 4.27
C THR A 87 23.20 34.90 4.36
N PHE A 88 22.04 34.48 3.87
CA PHE A 88 20.90 35.37 3.66
C PHE A 88 19.77 35.16 4.66
N GLY A 89 19.16 36.26 5.10
CA GLY A 89 17.85 36.32 5.74
C GLY A 89 16.87 37.08 4.85
N PHE A 90 15.72 36.49 4.55
CA PHE A 90 14.70 37.10 3.68
C PHE A 90 13.54 37.65 4.48
N VAL A 91 13.18 38.92 4.22
CA VAL A 91 12.02 39.62 4.75
C VAL A 91 11.16 40.05 3.55
N PHE A 92 10.04 39.38 3.34
CA PHE A 92 9.17 39.56 2.17
C PHE A 92 8.05 40.56 2.44
N GLN A 93 7.57 41.24 1.40
CA GLN A 93 6.46 42.18 1.43
C GLN A 93 5.16 41.56 1.98
N SER A 94 4.83 40.35 1.54
CA SER A 94 3.63 39.63 1.97
C SER A 94 3.89 38.68 3.13
N TYR A 95 4.91 38.91 3.95
CA TYR A 95 5.38 38.13 5.09
C TYR A 95 5.81 36.69 4.72
N ASN A 96 5.13 36.05 3.78
CA ASN A 96 5.35 34.68 3.31
C ASN A 96 5.52 33.70 4.47
N LEU A 97 4.57 33.72 5.41
CA LEU A 97 4.49 32.76 6.49
C LEU A 97 3.70 31.53 6.04
N ILE A 98 4.09 30.37 6.55
CA ILE A 98 3.38 29.11 6.33
C ILE A 98 2.07 29.15 7.13
N PRO A 99 0.89 29.14 6.48
CA PRO A 99 -0.38 29.39 7.17
C PRO A 99 -0.76 28.34 8.21
N THR A 100 -0.29 27.11 8.02
CA THR A 100 -0.59 25.96 8.89
C THR A 100 0.38 25.83 10.07
N ALA A 101 1.49 26.59 10.05
CA ALA A 101 2.53 26.57 11.08
C ALA A 101 2.34 27.71 12.07
N SER A 102 2.72 27.52 13.33
CA SER A 102 2.74 28.57 14.36
C SER A 102 3.85 29.60 14.09
N ALA A 103 3.88 30.69 14.86
CA ALA A 103 4.94 31.68 14.79
C ALA A 103 6.31 31.05 15.06
N ARG A 104 6.44 30.25 16.12
CA ARG A 104 7.65 29.49 16.45
C ARG A 104 8.07 28.59 15.28
N GLU A 105 7.16 27.78 14.77
CA GLU A 105 7.43 26.85 13.67
C GLU A 105 7.86 27.55 12.38
N ASN A 106 7.28 28.73 12.07
CA ASN A 106 7.70 29.56 10.94
C ASN A 106 9.15 30.04 11.11
N VAL A 107 9.54 30.41 12.33
CA VAL A 107 10.92 30.86 12.62
C VAL A 107 11.89 29.69 12.56
N GLU A 108 11.50 28.50 12.97
CA GLU A 108 12.35 27.29 12.96
C GLU A 108 12.70 26.78 11.55
N VAL A 109 11.92 27.11 10.50
CA VAL A 109 12.07 26.57 9.15
C VAL A 109 13.51 26.58 8.63
N PRO A 110 14.29 27.69 8.67
CA PRO A 110 15.67 27.69 8.19
C PRO A 110 16.60 26.76 8.98
N ALA A 111 16.34 26.60 10.29
CA ALA A 111 17.14 25.76 11.18
C ALA A 111 16.89 24.26 10.98
N ILE A 112 15.70 23.88 10.53
CA ILE A 112 15.38 22.49 10.14
C ILE A 112 16.34 22.06 9.02
N TYR A 113 16.47 22.86 7.97
CA TYR A 113 17.36 22.57 6.84
C TYR A 113 18.85 22.73 7.15
N ALA A 114 19.18 23.45 8.23
CA ALA A 114 20.54 23.52 8.77
C ALA A 114 20.91 22.30 9.63
N GLY A 115 19.98 21.37 9.89
CA GLY A 115 20.21 20.17 10.71
C GLY A 115 20.36 20.49 12.20
N ILE A 116 19.82 21.62 12.70
CA ILE A 116 19.85 21.99 14.12
C ILE A 116 18.88 21.10 14.89
N SER A 117 19.28 20.65 16.07
CA SER A 117 18.43 19.80 16.91
C SER A 117 17.11 20.51 17.25
N ALA A 118 16.03 19.73 17.46
CA ALA A 118 14.71 20.28 17.76
C ALA A 118 14.74 21.20 18.99
N ARG A 119 15.49 20.83 20.02
CA ARG A 119 15.63 21.61 21.24
C ARG A 119 16.31 22.94 21.00
N ASP A 120 17.47 22.93 20.33
CA ASP A 120 18.26 24.15 20.11
C ASP A 120 17.52 25.14 19.20
N ARG A 121 16.82 24.64 18.16
CA ARG A 121 16.03 25.49 17.29
C ARG A 121 14.82 26.12 17.98
N GLN A 122 14.13 25.36 18.85
CA GLN A 122 13.02 25.90 19.64
C GLN A 122 13.49 26.97 20.63
N GLU A 123 14.54 26.70 21.40
CA GLU A 123 15.11 27.67 22.34
C GLU A 123 15.54 28.96 21.62
N ARG A 124 16.17 28.84 20.42
CA ARG A 124 16.56 29.99 19.63
C ARG A 124 15.35 30.73 19.02
N ALA A 125 14.34 30.03 18.52
CA ALA A 125 13.13 30.66 17.98
C ALA A 125 12.37 31.43 19.05
N ASP A 126 12.24 30.85 20.25
CA ASP A 126 11.58 31.49 21.41
C ASP A 126 12.35 32.75 21.87
N MET A 127 13.66 32.69 21.89
CA MET A 127 14.51 33.84 22.20
C MET A 127 14.34 34.95 21.16
N LEU A 128 14.37 34.63 19.86
CA LEU A 128 14.19 35.60 18.78
C LEU A 128 12.80 36.25 18.83
N LEU A 129 11.74 35.45 18.96
CA LEU A 129 10.37 35.96 19.04
C LEU A 129 10.17 36.82 20.29
N SER A 130 10.73 36.44 21.45
CA SER A 130 10.67 37.22 22.67
C SER A 130 11.39 38.56 22.53
N SER A 131 12.56 38.59 21.87
CA SER A 131 13.31 39.84 21.59
C SER A 131 12.52 40.80 20.70
N LEU A 132 11.60 40.28 19.88
CA LEU A 132 10.71 41.00 19.01
C LEU A 132 9.31 41.27 19.59
N LYS A 133 9.16 41.13 20.91
CA LYS A 133 7.90 41.30 21.67
C LYS A 133 6.77 40.38 21.22
N LEU A 134 7.09 39.13 20.88
CA LEU A 134 6.14 38.07 20.47
C LEU A 134 6.22 36.83 21.37
N GLY A 135 6.81 36.94 22.57
CA GLY A 135 6.96 35.81 23.49
C GLY A 135 5.63 35.23 24.01
N ASP A 136 4.54 36.00 23.97
CA ASP A 136 3.18 35.57 24.28
C ASP A 136 2.41 35.01 23.08
N ARG A 137 3.01 34.98 21.89
CA ARG A 137 2.41 34.62 20.60
C ARG A 137 3.08 33.44 19.91
N LEU A 138 3.92 32.69 20.61
CA LEU A 138 4.75 31.61 20.03
C LEU A 138 3.93 30.55 19.27
N ASP A 139 2.77 30.20 19.80
CA ASP A 139 1.92 29.14 19.24
C ASP A 139 0.78 29.66 18.36
N HIS A 140 0.72 31.00 18.13
CA HIS A 140 -0.29 31.60 17.27
C HIS A 140 0.04 31.34 15.79
N ARG A 141 -0.99 31.10 15.00
CA ARG A 141 -0.87 30.97 13.54
C ARG A 141 -0.93 32.34 12.86
N PRO A 142 -0.47 32.47 11.59
CA PRO A 142 -0.47 33.76 10.89
C PRO A 142 -1.82 34.48 10.86
N ASN A 143 -2.94 33.75 10.71
CA ASN A 143 -4.28 34.31 10.73
C ASN A 143 -4.74 34.87 12.10
N GLN A 144 -3.99 34.62 13.16
CA GLN A 144 -4.21 35.09 14.53
C GLN A 144 -3.29 36.26 14.90
N LEU A 145 -2.46 36.72 13.95
CA LEU A 145 -1.46 37.77 14.14
C LEU A 145 -1.82 38.99 13.28
N SER A 146 -1.57 40.19 13.83
CA SER A 146 -1.65 41.41 13.04
C SER A 146 -0.55 41.48 11.97
N GLY A 147 -0.70 42.31 10.95
CA GLY A 147 0.31 42.48 9.89
C GLY A 147 1.72 42.81 10.43
N GLY A 148 1.82 43.73 11.38
CA GLY A 148 3.09 44.07 12.04
C GLY A 148 3.65 42.91 12.87
N GLN A 149 2.78 42.08 13.49
CA GLN A 149 3.23 40.87 14.19
C GLN A 149 3.75 39.81 13.19
N GLN A 150 3.03 39.59 12.07
CA GLN A 150 3.49 38.67 11.01
C GLN A 150 4.84 39.12 10.43
N GLN A 151 5.03 40.41 10.22
CA GLN A 151 6.33 40.96 9.75
C GLN A 151 7.45 40.71 10.75
N ARG A 152 7.19 40.87 12.04
CA ARG A 152 8.17 40.55 13.09
C ARG A 152 8.50 39.04 13.14
N VAL A 153 7.54 38.15 12.89
CA VAL A 153 7.80 36.70 12.72
C VAL A 153 8.69 36.47 11.48
N SER A 154 8.43 37.14 10.35
CA SER A 154 9.26 37.04 9.14
C SER A 154 10.70 37.49 9.40
N ILE A 155 10.89 38.55 10.17
CA ILE A 155 12.22 39.06 10.59
C ILE A 155 12.89 38.05 11.54
N ALA A 156 12.19 37.50 12.53
CA ALA A 156 12.72 36.46 13.40
C ALA A 156 13.21 35.24 12.58
N ARG A 157 12.44 34.83 11.57
CA ARG A 157 12.83 33.77 10.63
C ARG A 157 14.10 34.09 9.87
N ALA A 158 14.23 35.33 9.39
CA ALA A 158 15.43 35.79 8.69
C ALA A 158 16.71 35.73 9.56
N LEU A 159 16.57 35.91 10.88
CA LEU A 159 17.67 35.88 11.85
C LEU A 159 18.00 34.48 12.39
N MET A 160 17.17 33.47 12.10
CA MET A 160 17.28 32.17 12.72
C MET A 160 18.64 31.50 12.53
N ASN A 161 19.20 31.57 11.34
CA ASN A 161 20.53 31.03 11.02
C ASN A 161 21.65 32.08 11.11
N GLY A 162 21.36 33.30 11.63
CA GLY A 162 22.34 34.35 11.82
C GLY A 162 22.51 35.32 10.65
N GLY A 163 21.79 35.17 9.54
CA GLY A 163 21.77 35.99 8.31
C GLY A 163 22.73 37.17 8.22
N ARG A 164 23.93 36.99 7.62
CA ARG A 164 24.92 38.08 7.45
C ARG A 164 24.38 39.23 6.58
N VAL A 165 23.51 38.84 5.62
CA VAL A 165 22.85 39.77 4.70
C VAL A 165 21.33 39.62 4.87
N ILE A 166 20.65 40.69 5.22
CA ILE A 166 19.20 40.76 5.29
C ILE A 166 18.67 41.42 4.02
N LEU A 167 17.93 40.64 3.23
CA LEU A 167 17.24 41.13 2.04
C LEU A 167 15.79 41.44 2.41
N ALA A 168 15.42 42.73 2.41
CA ALA A 168 14.09 43.20 2.78
C ALA A 168 13.37 43.79 1.56
N ASP A 169 12.37 43.06 1.06
CA ASP A 169 11.53 43.48 -0.07
C ASP A 169 10.27 44.16 0.45
N GLU A 170 10.21 45.47 0.26
CA GLU A 170 9.09 46.33 0.68
C GLU A 170 8.58 46.03 2.11
N PRO A 171 9.45 45.98 3.13
CA PRO A 171 9.12 45.44 4.45
C PRO A 171 8.02 46.21 5.21
N THR A 172 7.67 47.40 4.75
CA THR A 172 6.64 48.28 5.33
C THR A 172 5.43 48.45 4.43
N GLY A 173 5.45 47.91 3.19
CA GLY A 173 4.42 48.18 2.17
C GLY A 173 3.02 47.69 2.48
N ALA A 174 2.87 46.71 3.38
CA ALA A 174 1.58 46.14 3.80
C ALA A 174 1.22 46.52 5.25
N LEU A 175 1.89 47.52 5.86
CA LEU A 175 1.76 47.90 7.27
C LEU A 175 1.14 49.29 7.42
N ASP A 176 0.48 49.54 8.54
CA ASP A 176 0.15 50.87 9.00
C ASP A 176 1.41 51.64 9.37
N SER A 177 1.31 52.98 9.45
CA SER A 177 2.48 53.87 9.67
C SER A 177 3.25 53.53 10.94
N GLN A 178 2.54 53.23 12.04
CA GLN A 178 3.17 52.94 13.33
C GLN A 178 3.94 51.60 13.27
N SER A 179 3.32 50.55 12.72
CA SER A 179 3.96 49.24 12.51
C SER A 179 5.15 49.36 11.54
N GLY A 180 5.05 50.22 10.53
CA GLY A 180 6.12 50.50 9.59
C GLY A 180 7.36 51.11 10.25
N GLU A 181 7.14 52.14 11.10
CA GLU A 181 8.21 52.77 11.90
C GLU A 181 8.90 51.75 12.83
N GLU A 182 8.12 50.87 13.50
CA GLU A 182 8.68 49.83 14.36
C GLU A 182 9.57 48.84 13.58
N VAL A 183 9.15 48.45 12.37
CA VAL A 183 9.93 47.56 11.49
C VAL A 183 11.20 48.24 11.04
N MET A 184 11.17 49.55 10.63
CA MET A 184 12.35 50.27 10.24
C MET A 184 13.33 50.46 11.41
N ALA A 185 12.83 50.76 12.62
CA ALA A 185 13.67 50.85 13.84
C ALA A 185 14.36 49.50 14.13
N LEU A 186 13.67 48.37 13.83
CA LEU A 186 14.26 47.04 13.98
C LEU A 186 15.36 46.76 12.96
N LEU A 187 15.16 47.11 11.68
CA LEU A 187 16.21 47.00 10.64
C LEU A 187 17.44 47.86 10.99
N HIS A 188 17.24 49.09 11.50
CA HIS A 188 18.34 49.91 11.98
C HIS A 188 19.12 49.27 13.14
N ARG A 189 18.42 48.64 14.09
CA ARG A 189 19.08 47.93 15.19
C ARG A 189 19.93 46.77 14.65
N MET A 190 19.38 45.98 13.71
CA MET A 190 20.12 44.88 13.09
C MET A 190 21.36 45.39 12.33
N HIS A 191 21.27 46.51 11.65
CA HIS A 191 22.44 47.16 11.04
C HIS A 191 23.49 47.56 12.09
N GLN A 192 23.07 48.13 13.23
CA GLN A 192 23.97 48.44 14.35
C GLN A 192 24.64 47.21 14.95
N ASP A 193 23.92 46.07 14.94
CA ASP A 193 24.43 44.76 15.37
C ASP A 193 25.40 44.11 14.35
N GLY A 194 25.66 44.78 13.21
CA GLY A 194 26.67 44.41 12.20
C GLY A 194 26.11 43.66 10.99
N HIS A 195 24.79 43.51 10.85
CA HIS A 195 24.19 42.93 9.65
C HIS A 195 24.29 43.86 8.45
N THR A 196 24.54 43.31 7.26
CA THR A 196 24.39 44.01 5.99
C THR A 196 22.90 44.03 5.62
N ILE A 197 22.33 45.21 5.40
CA ILE A 197 20.90 45.35 5.06
C ILE A 197 20.78 45.83 3.61
N ILE A 198 20.03 45.09 2.81
CA ILE A 198 19.64 45.46 1.45
C ILE A 198 18.14 45.63 1.43
N LEU A 199 17.70 46.89 1.41
CA LEU A 199 16.29 47.27 1.43
C LEU A 199 15.83 47.58 0.01
N ILE A 200 14.74 46.97 -0.43
CA ILE A 200 14.09 47.28 -1.70
C ILE A 200 12.76 47.96 -1.40
N THR A 201 12.54 49.12 -1.99
CA THR A 201 11.31 49.88 -1.78
C THR A 201 11.01 50.81 -2.97
N HIS A 202 9.76 51.16 -3.13
CA HIS A 202 9.33 52.24 -4.02
C HIS A 202 9.11 53.56 -3.25
N SER A 203 9.07 53.54 -1.91
CA SER A 203 8.93 54.71 -1.06
C SER A 203 10.26 55.39 -0.86
N ARG A 204 10.35 56.67 -1.25
CA ARG A 204 11.57 57.49 -1.06
C ARG A 204 11.84 57.76 0.42
N GLU A 205 10.78 57.94 1.21
CA GLU A 205 10.88 58.16 2.65
C GLU A 205 11.53 56.97 3.37
N VAL A 206 11.09 55.75 3.04
CA VAL A 206 11.68 54.52 3.59
C VAL A 206 13.12 54.31 3.12
N ALA A 207 13.42 54.63 1.86
CA ALA A 207 14.76 54.51 1.31
C ALA A 207 15.75 55.51 1.93
N GLU A 208 15.28 56.68 2.37
CA GLU A 208 16.08 57.70 3.02
C GLU A 208 16.64 57.31 4.40
N ALA A 209 16.09 56.26 4.98
CA ALA A 209 16.62 55.66 6.21
C ALA A 209 17.95 54.91 6.00
N ALA A 210 18.30 54.51 4.77
CA ALA A 210 19.53 53.82 4.46
C ALA A 210 20.75 54.75 4.33
N ASP A 211 21.95 54.21 4.51
CA ASP A 211 23.21 54.94 4.40
C ASP A 211 23.65 55.14 2.95
N ARG A 212 23.18 54.31 2.02
CA ARG A 212 23.47 54.34 0.59
C ARG A 212 22.19 54.12 -0.22
N LEU A 213 21.99 54.96 -1.23
CA LEU A 213 20.81 54.94 -2.08
C LEU A 213 21.21 54.62 -3.53
N ILE A 214 20.63 53.53 -4.06
CA ILE A 214 20.81 53.09 -5.44
C ILE A 214 19.48 53.22 -6.16
N GLU A 215 19.47 53.92 -7.28
CA GLU A 215 18.30 54.06 -8.13
C GLU A 215 18.44 53.15 -9.34
N ILE A 216 17.40 52.28 -9.56
CA ILE A 216 17.28 51.43 -10.74
C ILE A 216 16.12 51.90 -11.60
N ARG A 217 16.37 52.00 -12.90
CA ARG A 217 15.38 52.35 -13.91
C ARG A 217 15.60 51.53 -15.15
N ASP A 218 14.52 50.90 -15.67
CA ASP A 218 14.55 50.09 -16.90
C ASP A 218 15.72 49.09 -16.93
N GLY A 219 15.89 48.34 -15.81
CA GLY A 219 16.93 47.33 -15.67
C GLY A 219 18.37 47.81 -15.56
N ARG A 220 18.60 49.12 -15.37
CA ARG A 220 19.94 49.73 -15.22
C ARG A 220 20.05 50.55 -13.95
N ILE A 221 21.22 50.58 -13.32
CA ILE A 221 21.51 51.48 -12.23
C ILE A 221 21.75 52.87 -12.81
N THR A 222 20.93 53.85 -12.41
CA THR A 222 21.00 55.23 -12.88
C THR A 222 21.68 56.15 -11.89
N SER A 223 21.68 55.82 -10.61
CA SER A 223 22.32 56.62 -9.56
C SER A 223 22.77 55.71 -8.41
N ASP A 224 23.93 55.96 -7.87
CA ASP A 224 24.49 55.31 -6.69
C ASP A 224 25.13 56.36 -5.80
N ARG A 225 24.51 56.65 -4.64
CA ARG A 225 24.91 57.76 -3.75
C ARG A 225 25.09 57.30 -2.33
N ALA A 226 26.31 57.36 -1.80
CA ALA A 226 26.57 57.21 -0.37
C ALA A 226 26.15 58.50 0.36
N ARG A 227 25.32 58.33 1.40
CA ARG A 227 24.83 59.44 2.25
C ARG A 227 25.65 59.54 3.54
N LYS A 228 26.21 58.44 4.02
CA LYS A 228 27.09 58.37 5.17
C LYS A 228 28.40 57.66 4.83
N PRO A 229 29.49 57.92 5.60
CA PRO A 229 30.75 57.21 5.43
C PRO A 229 30.53 55.68 5.58
N ARG A 230 31.26 54.91 4.76
CA ARG A 230 31.23 53.46 4.82
C ARG A 230 31.66 52.95 6.22
N PRO A 231 30.98 51.94 6.80
CA PRO A 231 31.34 51.44 8.12
C PRO A 231 32.74 50.79 8.12
N SER A 232 33.45 50.91 9.23
CA SER A 232 34.73 50.23 9.42
C SER A 232 34.52 48.70 9.58
N PRO A 233 35.40 47.87 9.02
CA PRO A 233 35.17 46.43 8.87
C PRO A 233 35.23 45.59 10.17
N VAL A 234 35.25 46.21 11.33
CA VAL A 234 35.50 45.55 12.63
C VAL A 234 34.29 44.77 13.20
N ALA A 235 33.07 45.09 12.76
CA ALA A 235 31.84 44.49 13.36
C ALA A 235 31.41 43.12 12.79
N ALA A 236 31.89 42.75 11.61
CA ALA A 236 31.41 41.55 10.93
C ALA A 236 31.95 40.22 11.50
N ALA A 237 33.03 40.27 12.29
CA ALA A 237 33.68 39.05 12.81
C ALA A 237 32.94 38.37 14.00
N SER A 238 31.99 39.07 14.64
CA SER A 238 31.28 38.54 15.83
C SER A 238 30.06 37.68 15.51
N LEU A 239 29.56 37.69 14.28
CA LEU A 239 28.37 36.95 13.85
C LEU A 239 28.66 35.47 13.48
N GLN A 240 29.94 35.07 13.46
CA GLN A 240 30.41 33.72 13.11
C GLN A 240 30.32 32.71 14.26
N LYS A 241 29.30 32.69 15.08
CA LYS A 241 28.99 31.44 15.78
C LYS A 241 28.33 30.51 14.77
N ALA A 242 29.17 29.84 13.98
CA ALA A 242 28.75 28.78 13.08
C ALA A 242 27.90 27.76 13.85
N VAL A 243 26.64 27.71 13.53
CA VAL A 243 25.77 26.62 13.95
C VAL A 243 26.40 25.36 13.38
N LYS A 244 26.86 24.45 14.24
CA LYS A 244 27.40 23.16 13.81
C LYS A 244 26.34 22.46 12.99
N GLU A 245 26.64 22.19 11.72
CA GLU A 245 25.80 21.36 10.85
C GLU A 245 25.74 19.95 11.46
N GLY A 246 24.56 19.53 11.88
CA GLY A 246 24.30 18.19 12.40
C GLY A 246 24.00 17.22 11.26
N SER A 247 24.46 16.00 11.38
CA SER A 247 24.06 14.88 10.51
C SER A 247 22.65 14.43 10.90
N ALA A 248 21.61 14.87 10.19
CA ALA A 248 20.22 14.81 10.66
C ALA A 248 19.28 13.92 9.85
N ALA A 249 19.76 12.88 9.17
CA ALA A 249 18.90 12.04 8.30
C ALA A 249 17.69 11.39 9.02
N ILE A 250 17.80 11.06 10.32
CA ILE A 250 16.71 10.43 11.09
C ILE A 250 15.74 11.48 11.65
N ALA A 251 16.26 12.65 12.05
CA ALA A 251 15.43 13.76 12.53
C ALA A 251 14.54 14.32 11.41
N ASP A 252 15.06 14.35 10.18
CA ASP A 252 14.32 14.82 9.00
C ASP A 252 13.11 13.96 8.68
N VAL A 253 13.20 12.61 8.82
CA VAL A 253 12.08 11.69 8.59
C VAL A 253 10.98 11.91 9.63
N SER A 254 11.32 12.07 10.91
CA SER A 254 10.32 12.27 11.96
C SER A 254 9.56 13.60 11.80
N GLU A 255 10.24 14.66 11.38
CA GLU A 255 9.62 15.96 11.06
C GLU A 255 8.75 15.87 9.80
N ALA A 256 9.22 15.18 8.75
CA ALA A 256 8.44 14.97 7.54
C ALA A 256 7.15 14.17 7.82
N VAL A 257 7.20 13.15 8.69
CA VAL A 257 6.00 12.41 9.13
C VAL A 257 5.03 13.30 9.90
N LYS A 258 5.51 14.14 10.83
CA LYS A 258 4.67 15.10 11.54
C LYS A 258 4.01 16.10 10.60
N MET A 259 4.77 16.63 9.63
CA MET A 259 4.23 17.52 8.60
C MET A 259 3.20 16.82 7.72
N ALA A 260 3.43 15.56 7.34
CA ALA A 260 2.48 14.76 6.59
C ALA A 260 1.15 14.56 7.34
N ILE A 261 1.20 14.19 8.63
CA ILE A 261 0.01 14.02 9.46
C ILE A 261 -0.78 15.35 9.59
N ARG A 262 -0.09 16.49 9.74
CA ARG A 262 -0.75 17.80 9.79
C ARG A 262 -1.40 18.18 8.47
N ALA A 263 -0.73 17.91 7.34
CA ALA A 263 -1.29 18.15 6.02
C ALA A 263 -2.57 17.34 5.77
N LEU A 264 -2.62 16.09 6.25
CA LEU A 264 -3.80 15.23 6.19
C LEU A 264 -4.99 15.80 7.00
N HIS A 265 -4.72 16.40 8.16
CA HIS A 265 -5.77 17.01 8.98
C HIS A 265 -6.27 18.35 8.43
N ALA A 266 -5.46 19.06 7.66
CA ALA A 266 -5.84 20.38 7.11
C ALA A 266 -6.98 20.29 6.08
N ASN A 267 -7.12 19.18 5.32
CA ASN A 267 -8.12 18.98 4.27
C ASN A 267 -8.74 17.57 4.36
N LEU A 268 -9.53 17.33 5.42
CA LEU A 268 -10.12 16.02 5.75
C LEU A 268 -10.90 15.38 4.60
N PHE A 269 -11.72 16.16 3.88
CA PHE A 269 -12.54 15.67 2.78
C PHE A 269 -11.67 15.08 1.65
N ARG A 270 -10.59 15.79 1.28
CA ARG A 270 -9.63 15.34 0.25
C ARG A 270 -8.89 14.08 0.72
N THR A 271 -8.44 14.08 1.98
CA THR A 271 -7.75 12.94 2.58
C THR A 271 -8.62 11.68 2.56
N VAL A 272 -9.89 11.80 2.95
CA VAL A 272 -10.85 10.67 2.91
C VAL A 272 -11.03 10.17 1.48
N LEU A 273 -11.18 11.05 0.50
CA LEU A 273 -11.37 10.66 -0.90
C LEU A 273 -10.12 9.94 -1.47
N THR A 274 -8.92 10.39 -1.07
CA THR A 274 -7.65 9.73 -1.47
C THR A 274 -7.52 8.37 -0.83
N LEU A 275 -7.77 8.30 0.48
CA LEU A 275 -7.69 7.06 1.23
C LEU A 275 -8.70 6.03 0.71
N LEU A 276 -9.90 6.47 0.30
CA LEU A 276 -10.97 5.59 -0.16
C LEU A 276 -10.52 4.71 -1.34
N GLY A 277 -9.81 5.27 -2.31
CA GLY A 277 -9.29 4.50 -3.45
C GLY A 277 -8.30 3.41 -3.02
N ILE A 278 -7.37 3.73 -2.11
CA ILE A 278 -6.40 2.75 -1.57
C ILE A 278 -7.10 1.72 -0.69
N VAL A 279 -7.99 2.17 0.20
CA VAL A 279 -8.73 1.33 1.14
C VAL A 279 -9.58 0.29 0.41
N ILE A 280 -10.34 0.72 -0.61
CA ILE A 280 -11.14 -0.20 -1.43
C ILE A 280 -10.21 -1.16 -2.20
N GLY A 281 -9.15 -0.64 -2.81
CA GLY A 281 -8.19 -1.47 -3.55
C GLY A 281 -7.56 -2.55 -2.70
N VAL A 282 -6.97 -2.19 -1.56
CA VAL A 282 -6.34 -3.13 -0.63
C VAL A 282 -7.36 -4.06 0.02
N GLY A 283 -8.50 -3.51 0.46
CA GLY A 283 -9.57 -4.29 1.12
C GLY A 283 -10.15 -5.36 0.20
N SER A 284 -10.39 -5.03 -1.07
CA SER A 284 -10.88 -6.00 -2.06
C SER A 284 -9.85 -7.10 -2.34
N VAL A 285 -8.55 -6.76 -2.41
CA VAL A 285 -7.46 -7.75 -2.58
C VAL A 285 -7.43 -8.73 -1.42
N VAL A 286 -7.44 -8.22 -0.18
CA VAL A 286 -7.38 -9.05 1.03
C VAL A 286 -8.61 -9.96 1.13
N ALA A 287 -9.81 -9.41 0.97
CA ALA A 287 -11.05 -10.18 1.04
C ALA A 287 -11.12 -11.27 -0.05
N MET A 288 -10.77 -10.91 -1.30
CA MET A 288 -10.79 -11.82 -2.44
C MET A 288 -9.80 -12.98 -2.29
N LEU A 289 -8.57 -12.69 -1.84
CA LEU A 289 -7.57 -13.73 -1.61
C LEU A 289 -7.95 -14.63 -0.43
N ALA A 290 -8.53 -14.07 0.64
CA ALA A 290 -8.96 -14.85 1.80
C ALA A 290 -10.11 -15.83 1.46
N ILE A 291 -11.12 -15.36 0.72
CA ILE A 291 -12.25 -16.18 0.26
C ILE A 291 -11.77 -17.18 -0.79
N GLY A 292 -10.98 -16.75 -1.78
CA GLY A 292 -10.47 -17.62 -2.84
C GLY A 292 -9.59 -18.75 -2.33
N THR A 293 -8.69 -18.47 -1.37
CA THR A 293 -7.85 -19.51 -0.75
C THR A 293 -8.69 -20.44 0.13
N GLY A 294 -9.66 -19.90 0.87
CA GLY A 294 -10.56 -20.71 1.68
C GLY A 294 -11.40 -21.69 0.84
N ALA A 295 -11.97 -21.19 -0.26
CA ALA A 295 -12.72 -22.03 -1.20
C ALA A 295 -11.85 -23.13 -1.81
N GLN A 296 -10.62 -22.78 -2.24
CA GLN A 296 -9.68 -23.76 -2.79
C GLN A 296 -9.33 -24.84 -1.77
N ASN A 297 -8.95 -24.46 -0.54
CA ASN A 297 -8.61 -25.43 0.50
C ASN A 297 -9.79 -26.35 0.81
N SER A 298 -11.00 -25.80 0.93
CA SER A 298 -12.20 -26.61 1.18
C SER A 298 -12.47 -27.66 0.08
N VAL A 299 -12.22 -27.34 -1.18
CA VAL A 299 -12.37 -28.30 -2.28
C VAL A 299 -11.23 -29.30 -2.28
N LEU A 300 -9.99 -28.87 -2.07
CA LEU A 300 -8.84 -29.79 -1.99
C LEU A 300 -8.96 -30.77 -0.82
N ASP A 301 -9.42 -30.28 0.35
CA ASP A 301 -9.66 -31.17 1.51
C ASP A 301 -10.72 -32.23 1.20
N ARG A 302 -11.79 -31.85 0.50
CA ARG A 302 -12.82 -32.78 0.06
C ARG A 302 -12.32 -33.80 -0.98
N ILE A 303 -11.47 -33.36 -1.93
CA ILE A 303 -10.83 -34.27 -2.88
C ILE A 303 -9.85 -35.20 -2.15
N SER A 304 -9.07 -34.66 -1.23
CA SER A 304 -8.09 -35.45 -0.45
C SER A 304 -8.76 -36.49 0.46
N SER A 305 -9.94 -36.18 1.01
CA SER A 305 -10.71 -37.13 1.81
C SER A 305 -11.25 -38.31 0.98
N MET A 306 -11.33 -38.18 -0.34
CA MET A 306 -11.70 -39.27 -1.24
C MET A 306 -10.53 -40.22 -1.56
N GLY A 307 -9.30 -39.88 -1.17
CA GLY A 307 -8.06 -40.61 -1.47
C GLY A 307 -7.37 -40.08 -2.74
N SER A 308 -6.13 -39.67 -2.62
CA SER A 308 -5.35 -39.05 -3.73
C SER A 308 -4.83 -40.07 -4.75
N ASP A 309 -4.67 -41.34 -4.32
CA ASP A 309 -3.99 -42.38 -5.07
C ASP A 309 -4.96 -43.45 -5.53
N LEU A 310 -6.16 -43.00 -5.94
CA LEU A 310 -7.27 -43.85 -6.34
C LEU A 310 -7.60 -43.73 -7.82
N LEU A 311 -7.80 -44.88 -8.45
CA LEU A 311 -8.44 -45.05 -9.74
C LEU A 311 -9.87 -45.52 -9.56
N LEU A 312 -10.84 -44.85 -10.14
CA LEU A 312 -12.25 -45.28 -10.15
C LEU A 312 -12.60 -45.88 -11.50
N VAL A 313 -12.83 -47.20 -11.50
CA VAL A 313 -13.27 -47.93 -12.69
C VAL A 313 -14.78 -47.98 -12.68
N ARG A 314 -15.41 -47.51 -13.75
CA ARG A 314 -16.87 -47.46 -13.93
C ARG A 314 -17.25 -47.92 -15.34
N PRO A 315 -18.49 -48.42 -15.54
CA PRO A 315 -18.99 -48.65 -16.89
C PRO A 315 -19.03 -47.36 -17.72
N SER A 316 -18.57 -47.42 -18.98
CA SER A 316 -18.57 -46.28 -19.89
C SER A 316 -19.95 -46.02 -20.48
N MET A 317 -20.39 -44.76 -20.47
CA MET A 317 -21.63 -44.33 -21.13
C MET A 317 -21.45 -44.03 -22.63
N ALA A 318 -20.22 -43.97 -23.12
CA ALA A 318 -19.93 -43.41 -24.44
C ALA A 318 -20.46 -44.28 -25.61
N ASN A 319 -20.51 -45.60 -25.46
CA ASN A 319 -20.87 -46.53 -26.53
C ASN A 319 -22.35 -46.85 -26.63
N PHE A 320 -23.21 -46.25 -25.79
CA PHE A 320 -24.64 -46.59 -25.69
C PHE A 320 -25.59 -45.45 -26.11
N ARG A 321 -25.18 -44.59 -27.01
CA ARG A 321 -26.09 -43.62 -27.65
C ARG A 321 -27.03 -44.35 -28.61
N GLY A 322 -28.16 -44.85 -28.08
CA GLY A 322 -29.22 -45.42 -28.93
C GLY A 322 -30.04 -46.57 -28.38
N ALA A 323 -29.71 -47.17 -27.24
CA ALA A 323 -30.50 -48.25 -26.64
C ALA A 323 -31.45 -47.71 -25.53
N SER A 324 -32.74 -47.95 -25.70
CA SER A 324 -33.80 -47.62 -24.73
C SER A 324 -33.79 -48.47 -23.43
N GLY A 325 -32.71 -49.07 -23.08
CA GLY A 325 -32.55 -49.90 -21.88
C GLY A 325 -31.27 -49.49 -21.16
N GLY A 326 -31.35 -49.17 -19.88
CA GLY A 326 -30.35 -48.65 -18.97
C GLY A 326 -28.89 -49.04 -19.25
N ILE A 327 -27.96 -48.38 -18.56
CA ILE A 327 -26.50 -48.59 -18.70
C ILE A 327 -26.24 -50.10 -18.49
N PRO A 328 -25.65 -50.83 -19.44
CA PRO A 328 -25.24 -52.21 -19.20
C PRO A 328 -24.08 -52.16 -18.21
N VAL A 329 -24.32 -52.69 -17.05
CA VAL A 329 -23.28 -52.82 -16.02
C VAL A 329 -22.52 -54.11 -16.37
N THR A 330 -21.34 -53.93 -16.95
CA THR A 330 -20.52 -55.05 -17.45
C THR A 330 -19.50 -55.53 -16.42
N LEU A 331 -19.13 -54.65 -15.48
CA LEU A 331 -18.18 -54.95 -14.42
C LEU A 331 -18.73 -56.03 -13.47
N ILE A 332 -17.92 -57.02 -13.17
CA ILE A 332 -18.23 -58.11 -12.22
C ILE A 332 -17.18 -58.15 -11.08
N PRO A 333 -17.48 -58.75 -9.91
CA PRO A 333 -16.48 -58.87 -8.82
C PRO A 333 -15.16 -59.50 -9.25
N ALA A 334 -15.17 -60.48 -10.14
CA ALA A 334 -13.98 -61.12 -10.67
C ALA A 334 -13.05 -60.19 -11.47
N ASP A 335 -13.52 -59.03 -11.89
CA ASP A 335 -12.67 -58.02 -12.50
C ASP A 335 -11.83 -57.29 -11.44
N ALA A 336 -12.35 -57.12 -10.23
CA ALA A 336 -11.56 -56.58 -9.12
C ALA A 336 -10.45 -57.55 -8.71
N ASP A 337 -10.70 -58.84 -8.72
CA ASP A 337 -9.69 -59.88 -8.46
C ASP A 337 -8.58 -59.83 -9.53
N ALA A 338 -8.96 -59.72 -10.79
CA ALA A 338 -8.00 -59.59 -11.88
C ALA A 338 -7.18 -58.29 -11.83
N ILE A 339 -7.79 -57.18 -11.43
CA ILE A 339 -7.10 -55.89 -11.25
C ILE A 339 -6.03 -55.97 -10.14
N LEU A 340 -6.25 -56.76 -9.09
CA LEU A 340 -5.27 -57.01 -8.02
C LEU A 340 -3.97 -57.64 -8.51
N GLU A 341 -4.00 -58.36 -9.64
CA GLU A 341 -2.81 -58.96 -10.25
C GLU A 341 -1.96 -57.95 -11.06
N VAL A 342 -2.48 -56.73 -11.30
CA VAL A 342 -1.75 -55.68 -12.00
C VAL A 342 -0.66 -55.09 -11.09
N PRO A 343 0.58 -54.97 -11.57
CA PRO A 343 1.66 -54.35 -10.80
C PRO A 343 1.27 -52.94 -10.30
N ASN A 344 1.72 -52.57 -9.11
CA ASN A 344 1.42 -51.28 -8.45
C ASN A 344 -0.01 -51.14 -7.90
N VAL A 345 -0.85 -52.19 -7.95
CA VAL A 345 -2.15 -52.19 -7.32
C VAL A 345 -2.07 -52.79 -5.90
N THR A 346 -2.48 -52.00 -4.89
CA THR A 346 -2.50 -52.44 -3.48
C THR A 346 -3.80 -53.17 -3.14
N PHE A 347 -4.93 -52.61 -3.59
CA PHE A 347 -6.24 -53.28 -3.48
C PHE A 347 -7.22 -52.74 -4.51
N ALA A 348 -8.22 -53.58 -4.81
CA ALA A 348 -9.34 -53.25 -5.67
C ALA A 348 -10.66 -53.58 -4.91
N VAL A 349 -11.49 -52.57 -4.71
CA VAL A 349 -12.72 -52.66 -3.92
C VAL A 349 -13.91 -52.54 -4.86
N PRO A 350 -14.61 -53.66 -5.15
CA PRO A 350 -15.85 -53.61 -5.89
C PRO A 350 -17.00 -53.11 -5.02
N GLU A 351 -17.79 -52.20 -5.57
CA GLU A 351 -18.93 -51.58 -4.90
C GLU A 351 -20.20 -51.81 -5.71
N MET A 352 -21.26 -52.25 -5.04
CA MET A 352 -22.59 -52.48 -5.61
C MET A 352 -23.60 -51.64 -4.82
N THR A 353 -24.25 -50.68 -5.45
CA THR A 353 -25.17 -49.76 -4.76
C THR A 353 -26.60 -49.90 -5.25
N SER A 354 -27.55 -49.85 -4.33
CA SER A 354 -28.98 -49.77 -4.62
C SER A 354 -29.74 -49.05 -3.53
N THR A 355 -30.82 -48.40 -3.89
CA THR A 355 -31.72 -47.77 -2.91
C THR A 355 -32.53 -48.84 -2.19
N VAL A 356 -32.57 -48.76 -0.86
CA VAL A 356 -33.29 -49.71 0.01
C VAL A 356 -34.13 -48.97 1.04
N THR A 357 -35.18 -49.67 1.52
CA THR A 357 -35.94 -49.18 2.68
C THR A 357 -35.51 -49.97 3.91
N LEU A 358 -35.01 -49.24 4.91
CA LEU A 358 -34.67 -49.77 6.22
C LEU A 358 -35.89 -49.64 7.14
N ARG A 359 -36.07 -50.67 8.02
CA ARG A 359 -37.07 -50.60 9.08
C ARG A 359 -36.48 -51.05 10.41
N HIS A 360 -36.66 -50.25 11.42
CA HIS A 360 -36.40 -50.63 12.81
C HIS A 360 -37.58 -50.21 13.69
N GLY A 361 -38.23 -51.15 14.38
CA GLY A 361 -39.44 -50.83 15.12
C GLY A 361 -40.55 -50.29 14.20
N ASN A 362 -40.96 -49.04 14.49
CA ASN A 362 -41.99 -48.34 13.71
C ASN A 362 -41.39 -47.29 12.76
N ILE A 363 -40.06 -47.22 12.60
CA ILE A 363 -39.37 -46.26 11.76
C ILE A 363 -39.03 -46.90 10.42
N ASP A 364 -39.55 -46.34 9.34
CA ASP A 364 -39.16 -46.65 7.96
C ASP A 364 -38.25 -45.51 7.44
N TYR A 365 -37.09 -45.85 6.89
CA TYR A 365 -36.13 -44.90 6.35
C TYR A 365 -35.59 -45.41 5.00
N GLN A 366 -35.58 -44.53 4.01
CA GLN A 366 -35.03 -44.83 2.69
C GLN A 366 -33.59 -44.34 2.61
N THR A 367 -32.66 -45.22 2.28
CA THR A 367 -31.23 -44.92 2.16
C THR A 367 -30.60 -45.76 1.04
N THR A 368 -29.30 -45.63 0.87
CA THR A 368 -28.52 -46.41 -0.09
C THR A 368 -27.85 -47.60 0.60
N ALA A 369 -28.08 -48.81 0.11
CA ALA A 369 -27.25 -49.94 0.49
C ALA A 369 -26.05 -50.06 -0.44
N ASN A 370 -24.85 -50.22 0.14
CA ASN A 370 -23.61 -50.47 -0.59
C ASN A 370 -23.06 -51.84 -0.19
N GLY A 371 -23.09 -52.78 -1.15
CA GLY A 371 -22.43 -54.08 -1.02
C GLY A 371 -20.94 -53.90 -1.32
N THR A 372 -20.08 -54.27 -0.37
CA THR A 372 -18.64 -54.04 -0.46
C THR A 372 -17.83 -55.17 0.21
N VAL A 373 -16.50 -55.02 0.21
CA VAL A 373 -15.52 -55.99 0.72
C VAL A 373 -14.78 -55.45 1.97
N PRO A 374 -14.09 -56.33 2.74
CA PRO A 374 -13.39 -55.92 3.98
C PRO A 374 -12.38 -54.77 3.84
N GLN A 375 -11.84 -54.55 2.65
CA GLN A 375 -10.84 -53.50 2.37
C GLN A 375 -11.46 -52.12 2.22
N PHE A 376 -12.78 -51.99 2.14
CA PHE A 376 -13.50 -50.73 1.92
C PHE A 376 -13.13 -49.59 2.90
N PRO A 377 -13.01 -49.82 4.24
CA PRO A 377 -12.60 -48.74 5.16
C PRO A 377 -11.24 -48.15 4.84
N ARG A 378 -10.30 -48.98 4.40
CA ARG A 378 -8.96 -48.51 3.97
C ARG A 378 -9.05 -47.74 2.66
N ALA A 379 -9.78 -48.24 1.67
CA ALA A 379 -9.94 -47.59 0.37
C ALA A 379 -10.58 -46.19 0.46
N LYS A 380 -11.53 -46.04 1.39
CA LYS A 380 -12.23 -44.74 1.58
C LYS A 380 -11.64 -43.90 2.72
N SER A 381 -10.57 -44.39 3.38
CA SER A 381 -10.03 -43.74 4.59
C SER A 381 -11.09 -43.45 5.65
N TRP A 382 -12.07 -44.37 5.76
CA TRP A 382 -13.25 -44.23 6.60
C TRP A 382 -13.20 -45.24 7.75
N THR A 383 -13.13 -44.77 8.99
CA THR A 383 -12.92 -45.58 10.18
C THR A 383 -14.27 -46.04 10.79
N VAL A 384 -14.24 -47.14 11.50
CA VAL A 384 -15.38 -47.60 12.30
C VAL A 384 -15.37 -46.88 13.64
N ALA A 385 -16.49 -46.25 14.02
CA ALA A 385 -16.66 -45.56 15.29
C ALA A 385 -16.99 -46.50 16.44
N SER A 386 -17.81 -47.55 16.18
CA SER A 386 -18.17 -48.54 17.19
C SER A 386 -18.48 -49.89 16.53
N GLY A 387 -18.16 -50.99 17.23
CA GLY A 387 -18.31 -52.35 16.71
C GLY A 387 -17.17 -52.75 15.76
N GLU A 388 -17.49 -53.62 14.79
CA GLU A 388 -16.56 -54.20 13.83
C GLU A 388 -17.03 -53.92 12.40
N PHE A 389 -16.10 -53.99 11.43
CA PHE A 389 -16.42 -53.94 10.02
C PHE A 389 -16.60 -55.39 9.47
N ILE A 390 -17.19 -55.47 8.30
CA ILE A 390 -17.37 -56.72 7.52
C ILE A 390 -16.00 -57.41 7.38
N ASN A 391 -15.94 -58.69 7.67
CA ASN A 391 -14.72 -59.48 7.55
C ASN A 391 -14.83 -60.55 6.41
N ALA A 392 -13.79 -61.33 6.18
CA ALA A 392 -13.76 -62.32 5.12
C ALA A 392 -14.76 -63.48 5.38
N ASP A 393 -14.90 -63.88 6.65
CA ASP A 393 -15.84 -64.92 7.02
C ASP A 393 -17.31 -64.54 6.74
N ASP A 394 -17.65 -63.26 6.92
CA ASP A 394 -18.95 -62.68 6.59
C ASP A 394 -19.23 -62.76 5.08
N MET A 395 -18.19 -62.57 4.26
CA MET A 395 -18.27 -62.69 2.80
C MET A 395 -18.51 -64.14 2.38
N ASP A 396 -17.73 -65.07 2.93
CA ASP A 396 -17.76 -66.49 2.56
C ASP A 396 -19.03 -67.21 3.03
N THR A 397 -19.56 -66.82 4.20
CA THR A 397 -20.76 -67.42 4.78
C THR A 397 -22.04 -66.71 4.33
N TYR A 398 -21.98 -65.69 3.49
CA TYR A 398 -23.12 -64.84 3.11
C TYR A 398 -23.89 -64.32 4.33
N ALA A 399 -23.13 -63.87 5.35
CA ALA A 399 -23.71 -63.45 6.61
C ALA A 399 -24.67 -62.26 6.42
N PRO A 400 -25.85 -62.24 7.03
CA PRO A 400 -26.79 -61.13 6.98
C PRO A 400 -26.39 -60.06 8.02
N VAL A 401 -25.23 -59.50 7.87
CA VAL A 401 -24.66 -58.44 8.75
C VAL A 401 -24.62 -57.11 8.03
N ALA A 402 -24.68 -56.03 8.79
CA ALA A 402 -24.67 -54.68 8.27
C ALA A 402 -23.86 -53.72 9.16
N VAL A 403 -23.21 -52.76 8.54
CA VAL A 403 -22.56 -51.62 9.19
C VAL A 403 -23.31 -50.34 8.78
N LEU A 404 -23.70 -49.53 9.75
CA LEU A 404 -24.51 -48.33 9.51
C LEU A 404 -23.61 -47.12 9.35
N GLY A 405 -23.92 -46.24 8.42
CA GLY A 405 -23.40 -44.88 8.43
C GLY A 405 -24.04 -44.05 9.54
N GLN A 406 -23.41 -42.96 9.94
CA GLN A 406 -23.78 -42.19 11.13
C GLN A 406 -25.19 -41.57 11.03
N THR A 407 -25.59 -41.08 9.85
CA THR A 407 -26.94 -40.55 9.60
C THR A 407 -28.01 -41.60 9.71
N VAL A 408 -27.78 -42.81 9.15
CA VAL A 408 -28.68 -43.94 9.25
C VAL A 408 -28.82 -44.38 10.71
N ALA A 409 -27.72 -44.48 11.45
CA ALA A 409 -27.72 -44.86 12.86
C ALA A 409 -28.53 -43.89 13.72
N LYS A 410 -28.28 -42.56 13.57
CA LYS A 410 -29.04 -41.52 14.27
C LYS A 410 -30.54 -41.54 13.94
N THR A 411 -30.89 -41.83 12.69
CA THR A 411 -32.30 -41.83 12.24
C THR A 411 -33.07 -43.04 12.73
N LEU A 412 -32.47 -44.24 12.69
CA LEU A 412 -33.14 -45.47 13.12
C LEU A 412 -33.16 -45.65 14.64
N PHE A 413 -32.21 -44.98 15.36
CA PHE A 413 -32.06 -45.08 16.81
C PHE A 413 -32.10 -43.70 17.46
N PRO A 414 -33.20 -42.93 17.37
CA PRO A 414 -33.27 -41.52 17.79
C PRO A 414 -33.10 -41.34 19.31
N ASP A 415 -33.41 -42.38 20.10
CA ASP A 415 -33.30 -42.33 21.57
C ASP A 415 -31.86 -42.56 22.07
N GLY A 416 -30.87 -42.64 21.19
CA GLY A 416 -29.48 -42.91 21.55
C GLY A 416 -29.23 -44.38 21.95
N GLY A 417 -30.13 -45.26 21.61
CA GLY A 417 -29.97 -46.71 21.85
C GLY A 417 -28.76 -47.27 21.11
N ASN A 418 -28.07 -48.25 21.70
CA ASN A 418 -26.94 -48.90 21.06
C ASN A 418 -27.42 -49.73 19.85
N PRO A 419 -27.03 -49.39 18.62
CA PRO A 419 -27.43 -50.15 17.43
C PRO A 419 -26.74 -51.50 17.31
N LEU A 420 -25.61 -51.73 17.99
CA LEU A 420 -24.84 -52.96 17.88
C LEU A 420 -25.62 -54.20 18.37
N GLY A 421 -25.62 -55.25 17.57
CA GLY A 421 -26.33 -56.50 17.84
C GLY A 421 -27.83 -56.45 17.53
N GLN A 422 -28.41 -55.30 17.24
CA GLN A 422 -29.82 -55.13 16.87
C GLN A 422 -30.07 -55.58 15.43
N TYR A 423 -31.31 -55.96 15.13
CA TYR A 423 -31.73 -56.33 13.78
C TYR A 423 -32.48 -55.19 13.10
N VAL A 424 -32.05 -54.88 11.88
CA VAL A 424 -32.68 -53.90 10.99
C VAL A 424 -33.21 -54.70 9.75
N LEU A 425 -34.44 -54.44 9.36
CA LEU A 425 -34.99 -55.01 8.12
C LEU A 425 -34.53 -54.14 6.94
N VAL A 426 -33.78 -54.72 6.01
CA VAL A 426 -33.37 -54.11 4.75
C VAL A 426 -34.23 -54.71 3.64
N ASN A 427 -35.13 -53.94 3.03
CA ASN A 427 -36.13 -54.46 2.08
C ASN A 427 -36.85 -55.70 2.61
N LYS A 428 -37.26 -55.74 3.90
CA LYS A 428 -37.90 -56.80 4.61
C LYS A 428 -37.00 -58.02 4.96
N ILE A 429 -35.70 -57.97 4.69
CA ILE A 429 -34.73 -59.00 5.04
C ILE A 429 -34.02 -58.60 6.32
N PRO A 430 -33.93 -59.41 7.36
CA PRO A 430 -33.26 -59.06 8.60
C PRO A 430 -31.72 -59.06 8.43
N PHE A 431 -31.07 -57.99 8.83
CA PHE A 431 -29.63 -57.87 8.95
C PHE A 431 -29.26 -57.48 10.39
N GLN A 432 -28.25 -58.11 10.94
CA GLN A 432 -27.70 -57.75 12.25
C GLN A 432 -26.70 -56.60 12.13
N VAL A 433 -26.87 -55.56 12.91
CA VAL A 433 -25.92 -54.44 12.96
C VAL A 433 -24.68 -54.87 13.73
N ILE A 434 -23.53 -54.92 13.07
CA ILE A 434 -22.24 -55.28 13.66
C ILE A 434 -21.34 -54.06 13.94
N GLY A 435 -21.58 -52.93 13.28
CA GLY A 435 -20.78 -51.72 13.45
C GLY A 435 -21.47 -50.44 13.02
N VAL A 436 -20.90 -49.33 13.42
CA VAL A 436 -21.28 -47.97 12.98
C VAL A 436 -20.03 -47.25 12.53
N MET A 437 -20.08 -46.63 11.35
CA MET A 437 -18.98 -45.82 10.80
C MET A 437 -18.83 -44.50 11.51
N SER A 438 -17.63 -43.92 11.48
CA SER A 438 -17.39 -42.55 11.93
C SER A 438 -18.07 -41.53 10.99
N GLU A 439 -18.32 -40.35 11.48
CA GLU A 439 -18.92 -39.26 10.68
C GLU A 439 -17.95 -38.78 9.60
N MET A 440 -18.35 -38.79 8.33
CA MET A 440 -17.61 -38.34 7.17
C MET A 440 -18.19 -37.02 6.62
N GLY A 441 -19.48 -36.79 6.80
CA GLY A 441 -20.17 -35.58 6.38
C GLY A 441 -20.59 -35.58 4.90
N ALA A 442 -20.84 -34.37 4.37
CA ALA A 442 -21.29 -34.22 2.99
C ALA A 442 -20.15 -34.34 1.97
N SER A 443 -20.41 -35.04 0.87
CA SER A 443 -19.50 -35.13 -0.27
C SER A 443 -19.33 -33.77 -1.00
N ALA A 444 -18.39 -33.67 -1.93
CA ALA A 444 -18.20 -32.49 -2.79
C ALA A 444 -19.46 -32.12 -3.61
N GLY A 445 -20.35 -33.10 -3.89
CA GLY A 445 -21.62 -32.89 -4.58
C GLY A 445 -22.78 -32.51 -3.65
N GLY A 446 -22.55 -32.34 -2.35
CA GLY A 446 -23.58 -31.99 -1.37
C GLY A 446 -24.38 -33.19 -0.84
N ASN A 447 -24.10 -34.40 -1.31
CA ASN A 447 -24.77 -35.62 -0.82
C ASN A 447 -24.16 -36.06 0.52
N ASP A 448 -25.00 -36.42 1.46
CA ASP A 448 -24.56 -36.98 2.74
C ASP A 448 -23.93 -38.36 2.53
N GLN A 449 -22.65 -38.51 2.86
CA GLN A 449 -21.92 -39.78 2.74
C GLN A 449 -22.24 -40.73 3.88
N ASP A 450 -22.74 -40.22 4.99
CA ASP A 450 -23.13 -40.98 6.17
C ASP A 450 -24.52 -41.61 6.04
N ASP A 451 -25.28 -41.26 4.97
CA ASP A 451 -26.58 -41.84 4.66
C ASP A 451 -26.46 -43.13 3.82
N VAL A 452 -25.85 -44.14 4.42
CA VAL A 452 -25.57 -45.42 3.77
C VAL A 452 -25.62 -46.59 4.77
N ILE A 453 -26.02 -47.77 4.28
CA ILE A 453 -25.83 -49.05 4.96
C ILE A 453 -24.85 -49.90 4.16
N LEU A 454 -23.81 -50.41 4.82
CA LEU A 454 -22.78 -51.25 4.23
C LEU A 454 -23.09 -52.72 4.54
N VAL A 455 -23.06 -53.58 3.52
CA VAL A 455 -23.32 -55.00 3.64
C VAL A 455 -22.25 -55.80 2.91
N PRO A 456 -21.99 -57.09 3.26
CA PRO A 456 -21.08 -57.93 2.48
C PRO A 456 -21.52 -57.99 1.02
N LEU A 457 -20.58 -57.82 0.07
CA LEU A 457 -20.89 -57.85 -1.36
C LEU A 457 -21.60 -59.14 -1.78
N SER A 458 -21.16 -60.27 -1.26
CA SER A 458 -21.76 -61.59 -1.52
C SER A 458 -23.21 -61.63 -1.06
N THR A 459 -23.51 -61.22 0.18
CA THR A 459 -24.87 -61.17 0.74
C THR A 459 -25.72 -60.13 0.01
N GLY A 460 -25.19 -58.92 -0.27
CA GLY A 460 -25.89 -57.90 -1.01
C GLY A 460 -26.30 -58.33 -2.40
N SER A 461 -25.35 -58.88 -3.16
CA SER A 461 -25.61 -59.41 -4.51
C SER A 461 -26.75 -60.49 -4.54
N MET A 462 -26.70 -61.43 -3.61
CA MET A 462 -27.65 -62.54 -3.61
C MET A 462 -29.02 -62.19 -3.01
N ARG A 463 -29.04 -61.37 -1.93
CA ARG A 463 -30.28 -61.17 -1.16
C ARG A 463 -30.95 -59.80 -1.40
N LEU A 464 -30.19 -58.79 -1.73
CA LEU A 464 -30.73 -57.42 -1.84
C LEU A 464 -30.82 -56.89 -3.27
N PHE A 465 -29.79 -57.12 -4.07
CA PHE A 465 -29.69 -56.48 -5.38
C PHE A 465 -30.17 -57.37 -6.53
N GLY A 466 -30.13 -58.69 -6.36
CA GLY A 466 -30.57 -59.67 -7.39
C GLY A 466 -29.71 -59.60 -8.67
N GLN A 467 -28.55 -59.04 -8.61
CA GLN A 467 -27.62 -58.86 -9.73
C GLN A 467 -26.19 -59.16 -9.28
N ARG A 468 -25.32 -59.51 -10.22
CA ARG A 468 -23.92 -59.87 -9.94
C ARG A 468 -22.95 -58.73 -10.39
N ASN A 469 -23.45 -57.70 -11.01
CA ASN A 469 -22.63 -56.68 -11.60
C ASN A 469 -22.33 -55.56 -10.57
N VAL A 470 -21.09 -55.08 -10.55
CA VAL A 470 -20.65 -53.99 -9.70
C VAL A 470 -20.74 -52.66 -10.42
N ARG A 471 -21.04 -51.62 -9.69
CA ARG A 471 -21.22 -50.28 -10.24
C ARG A 471 -19.90 -49.52 -10.35
N THR A 472 -18.97 -49.77 -9.44
CA THR A 472 -17.67 -49.14 -9.38
C THR A 472 -16.66 -50.09 -8.78
N ILE A 473 -15.44 -50.10 -9.30
CA ILE A 473 -14.28 -50.71 -8.63
C ILE A 473 -13.35 -49.57 -8.25
N THR A 474 -13.12 -49.40 -6.94
CA THR A 474 -12.15 -48.43 -6.42
C THR A 474 -10.80 -49.11 -6.28
N VAL A 475 -9.79 -48.65 -7.01
CA VAL A 475 -8.44 -49.23 -7.03
C VAL A 475 -7.47 -48.26 -6.37
N GLN A 476 -6.69 -48.72 -5.40
CA GLN A 476 -5.59 -47.96 -4.83
C GLN A 476 -4.26 -48.43 -5.42
N VAL A 477 -3.41 -47.44 -5.77
CA VAL A 477 -2.05 -47.71 -6.23
C VAL A 477 -1.05 -47.47 -5.12
N GLU A 478 0.07 -48.21 -5.14
CA GLU A 478 1.16 -48.06 -4.16
C GLU A 478 2.02 -46.82 -4.46
N ASP A 479 2.40 -46.66 -5.73
CA ASP A 479 3.19 -45.54 -6.21
C ASP A 479 2.34 -44.64 -7.11
N ALA A 480 2.01 -43.44 -6.59
CA ALA A 480 1.23 -42.45 -7.30
C ALA A 480 1.97 -41.91 -8.55
N SER A 481 3.30 -41.98 -8.62
CA SER A 481 4.06 -41.53 -9.79
C SER A 481 3.85 -42.43 -11.02
N ALA A 482 3.48 -43.69 -10.80
CA ALA A 482 3.21 -44.66 -11.85
C ALA A 482 1.68 -44.85 -12.11
N ILE A 483 0.81 -43.97 -11.58
CA ILE A 483 -0.66 -44.14 -11.64
C ILE A 483 -1.19 -44.18 -13.07
N ASP A 484 -0.60 -43.38 -13.97
CA ASP A 484 -1.05 -43.34 -15.38
C ASP A 484 -0.69 -44.66 -16.12
N LEU A 485 0.50 -45.21 -15.88
CA LEU A 485 0.89 -46.52 -16.41
C LEU A 485 -0.01 -47.65 -15.84
N THR A 486 -0.33 -47.56 -14.56
CA THR A 486 -1.24 -48.50 -13.91
C THR A 486 -2.66 -48.40 -14.50
N GLN A 487 -3.12 -47.17 -14.76
CA GLN A 487 -4.41 -46.93 -15.42
C GLN A 487 -4.46 -47.57 -16.80
N GLU A 488 -3.42 -47.37 -17.63
CA GLU A 488 -3.33 -47.98 -18.97
C GLU A 488 -3.33 -49.53 -18.88
N ALA A 489 -2.58 -50.11 -17.94
CA ALA A 489 -2.52 -51.54 -17.73
C ALA A 489 -3.89 -52.13 -17.32
N ILE A 490 -4.60 -51.46 -16.40
CA ILE A 490 -5.95 -51.88 -16.00
C ILE A 490 -6.94 -51.74 -17.16
N GLN A 491 -6.85 -50.66 -17.95
CA GLN A 491 -7.72 -50.47 -19.11
C GLN A 491 -7.49 -51.58 -20.15
N ALA A 492 -6.21 -51.90 -20.43
CA ALA A 492 -5.89 -53.00 -21.35
C ALA A 492 -6.40 -54.35 -20.88
N LEU A 493 -6.20 -54.66 -19.57
CA LEU A 493 -6.71 -55.87 -18.93
C LEU A 493 -8.23 -56.02 -19.07
N LEU A 494 -8.99 -54.95 -18.78
CA LEU A 494 -10.45 -54.96 -18.84
C LEU A 494 -10.94 -55.06 -20.29
N ASN A 495 -10.31 -54.38 -21.24
CA ASN A 495 -10.63 -54.48 -22.66
C ASN A 495 -10.40 -55.90 -23.21
N GLU A 496 -9.35 -56.60 -22.74
CA GLU A 496 -9.08 -57.97 -23.10
C GLU A 496 -10.16 -58.94 -22.54
N ARG A 497 -10.55 -58.74 -21.27
CA ARG A 497 -11.55 -59.57 -20.58
C ARG A 497 -12.95 -59.36 -21.13
N HIS A 498 -13.34 -58.10 -21.36
CA HIS A 498 -14.68 -57.74 -21.82
C HIS A 498 -14.82 -57.80 -23.35
N LYS A 499 -13.70 -57.84 -24.08
CA LYS A 499 -13.64 -57.75 -25.55
C LYS A 499 -14.34 -56.50 -26.10
N ALA A 500 -14.41 -55.45 -25.32
CA ALA A 500 -15.03 -54.16 -25.61
C ALA A 500 -14.42 -53.06 -24.75
N GLU A 501 -14.44 -51.84 -25.25
CA GLU A 501 -14.10 -50.62 -24.46
C GLU A 501 -15.36 -50.12 -23.76
N ASP A 502 -15.82 -50.86 -22.75
CA ASP A 502 -17.04 -50.59 -22.00
C ASP A 502 -16.79 -50.03 -20.58
N THR A 503 -15.55 -49.74 -20.26
CA THR A 503 -15.14 -49.21 -18.97
C THR A 503 -14.45 -47.88 -19.12
N GLN A 504 -14.63 -47.00 -18.13
CA GLN A 504 -13.96 -45.69 -17.99
C GLN A 504 -13.23 -45.66 -16.66
N ILE A 505 -11.94 -45.37 -16.71
CA ILE A 505 -11.11 -45.21 -15.52
C ILE A 505 -10.89 -43.71 -15.27
N THR A 506 -11.27 -43.23 -14.09
CA THR A 506 -11.08 -41.86 -13.64
C THR A 506 -9.93 -41.81 -12.64
N ASN A 507 -8.88 -41.11 -12.99
CA ASN A 507 -7.73 -40.85 -12.11
C ASN A 507 -8.06 -39.69 -11.18
N MET A 508 -8.10 -39.89 -9.86
CA MET A 508 -8.40 -38.85 -8.89
C MET A 508 -7.26 -37.84 -8.72
N SER A 509 -6.00 -38.23 -8.97
CA SER A 509 -4.89 -37.28 -8.95
C SER A 509 -4.95 -36.29 -10.12
N SER A 510 -5.33 -36.74 -11.32
CA SER A 510 -5.55 -35.85 -12.47
C SER A 510 -6.68 -34.84 -12.24
N VAL A 511 -7.76 -35.27 -11.56
CA VAL A 511 -8.87 -34.39 -11.17
C VAL A 511 -8.35 -33.30 -10.21
N ARG A 512 -7.53 -33.68 -9.22
CA ARG A 512 -6.92 -32.76 -8.29
C ARG A 512 -5.97 -31.75 -9.00
N GLU A 513 -5.15 -32.26 -9.94
CA GLU A 513 -4.26 -31.42 -10.75
C GLU A 513 -5.04 -30.40 -11.58
N ALA A 514 -6.02 -30.83 -12.35
CA ALA A 514 -6.86 -29.97 -13.17
C ALA A 514 -7.58 -28.89 -12.33
N PHE A 515 -8.05 -29.26 -11.12
CA PHE A 515 -8.65 -28.32 -10.20
C PHE A 515 -7.63 -27.31 -9.67
N THR A 516 -6.42 -27.76 -9.33
CA THR A 516 -5.33 -26.88 -8.85
C THR A 516 -4.91 -25.89 -9.94
N GLU A 517 -4.80 -26.35 -11.18
CA GLU A 517 -4.45 -25.51 -12.34
C GLU A 517 -5.54 -24.47 -12.63
N THR A 518 -6.80 -24.89 -12.60
CA THR A 518 -7.96 -23.99 -12.71
C THR A 518 -7.96 -22.93 -11.60
N SER A 519 -7.69 -23.35 -10.37
CA SER A 519 -7.62 -22.47 -9.21
C SER A 519 -6.47 -21.46 -9.33
N ASN A 520 -5.30 -21.87 -9.84
CA ASN A 520 -4.17 -20.98 -10.07
C ASN A 520 -4.48 -19.93 -11.16
N THR A 521 -5.16 -20.36 -12.22
CA THR A 521 -5.65 -19.44 -13.28
C THR A 521 -6.63 -18.41 -12.71
N MET A 522 -7.55 -18.86 -11.85
CA MET A 522 -8.49 -17.97 -11.17
C MET A 522 -7.78 -16.98 -10.24
N LYS A 523 -6.77 -17.42 -9.49
CA LYS A 523 -5.94 -16.53 -8.67
C LYS A 523 -5.22 -15.48 -9.49
N LEU A 524 -4.69 -15.85 -10.66
CA LEU A 524 -4.04 -14.90 -11.57
C LEU A 524 -5.04 -13.86 -12.09
N PHE A 525 -6.24 -14.29 -12.49
CA PHE A 525 -7.31 -13.41 -12.93
C PHE A 525 -7.72 -12.42 -11.82
N LEU A 526 -8.00 -12.94 -10.62
CA LEU A 526 -8.34 -12.11 -9.47
C LEU A 526 -7.21 -11.14 -9.09
N GLY A 527 -5.96 -11.61 -9.15
CA GLY A 527 -4.77 -10.79 -8.94
C GLY A 527 -4.65 -9.65 -9.96
N SER A 528 -5.02 -9.91 -11.20
CA SER A 528 -5.03 -8.87 -12.26
C SER A 528 -6.07 -7.78 -11.99
N VAL A 529 -7.28 -8.15 -11.57
CA VAL A 529 -8.33 -7.21 -11.17
C VAL A 529 -7.88 -6.37 -9.98
N ALA A 530 -7.23 -7.02 -9.00
CA ALA A 530 -6.66 -6.36 -7.84
C ALA A 530 -5.57 -5.34 -8.22
N ALA A 531 -4.68 -5.70 -9.14
CA ALA A 531 -3.63 -4.81 -9.64
C ALA A 531 -4.23 -3.57 -10.34
N ILE A 532 -5.27 -3.74 -11.16
CA ILE A 532 -5.99 -2.63 -11.79
C ILE A 532 -6.62 -1.71 -10.73
N SER A 533 -7.24 -2.28 -9.69
CA SER A 533 -7.85 -1.50 -8.61
C SER A 533 -6.81 -0.66 -7.86
N LEU A 534 -5.63 -1.23 -7.55
CA LEU A 534 -4.52 -0.52 -6.93
C LEU A 534 -3.95 0.57 -7.84
N LEU A 535 -3.88 0.32 -9.15
CA LEU A 535 -3.42 1.30 -10.14
C LEU A 535 -4.36 2.52 -10.18
N VAL A 536 -5.68 2.29 -10.20
CA VAL A 536 -6.68 3.36 -10.14
C VAL A 536 -6.55 4.15 -8.83
N GLY A 537 -6.40 3.46 -7.69
CA GLY A 537 -6.13 4.09 -6.40
C GLY A 537 -4.84 4.94 -6.41
N GLY A 538 -3.78 4.43 -7.04
CA GLY A 538 -2.50 5.13 -7.20
C GLY A 538 -2.62 6.40 -8.05
N ILE A 539 -3.34 6.36 -9.15
CA ILE A 539 -3.64 7.55 -9.98
C ILE A 539 -4.40 8.59 -9.14
N GLY A 540 -5.33 8.14 -8.29
CA GLY A 540 -6.02 9.01 -7.34
C GLY A 540 -5.05 9.74 -6.40
N VAL A 541 -4.08 9.03 -5.82
CA VAL A 541 -3.02 9.61 -4.99
C VAL A 541 -2.21 10.62 -5.79
N MET A 542 -1.76 10.27 -6.99
CA MET A 542 -0.97 11.15 -7.85
C MET A 542 -1.70 12.46 -8.15
N ASN A 543 -2.97 12.39 -8.54
CA ASN A 543 -3.77 13.56 -8.86
C ASN A 543 -3.93 14.50 -7.65
N ILE A 544 -4.19 13.94 -6.48
CA ILE A 544 -4.36 14.73 -5.27
C ILE A 544 -3.04 15.35 -4.82
N MET A 545 -1.93 14.61 -4.94
CA MET A 545 -0.59 15.15 -4.66
C MET A 545 -0.22 16.28 -5.61
N LEU A 546 -0.57 16.19 -6.91
CA LEU A 546 -0.35 17.28 -7.87
C LEU A 546 -1.13 18.54 -7.50
N VAL A 547 -2.39 18.39 -7.08
CA VAL A 547 -3.20 19.52 -6.59
C VAL A 547 -2.60 20.10 -5.31
N SER A 548 -2.19 19.25 -4.37
CA SER A 548 -1.54 19.67 -3.11
C SER A 548 -0.25 20.47 -3.37
N VAL A 549 0.57 20.04 -4.32
CA VAL A 549 1.78 20.78 -4.73
C VAL A 549 1.42 22.16 -5.28
N ARG A 550 0.40 22.27 -6.13
CA ARG A 550 -0.05 23.56 -6.68
C ARG A 550 -0.56 24.51 -5.61
N GLU A 551 -1.39 24.03 -4.69
CA GLU A 551 -1.93 24.85 -3.59
C GLU A 551 -0.83 25.31 -2.62
N ARG A 552 0.25 24.54 -2.50
CA ARG A 552 1.35 24.81 -1.58
C ARG A 552 2.59 25.37 -2.29
N THR A 553 2.46 25.83 -3.55
CA THR A 553 3.60 26.34 -4.34
C THR A 553 4.34 27.45 -3.60
N ARG A 554 3.62 28.42 -3.03
CA ARG A 554 4.21 29.52 -2.24
C ARG A 554 4.92 29.03 -0.98
N GLU A 555 4.36 28.07 -0.28
CA GLU A 555 4.98 27.42 0.89
C GLU A 555 6.30 26.73 0.52
N ILE A 556 6.31 26.00 -0.62
CA ILE A 556 7.52 25.36 -1.17
C ILE A 556 8.56 26.45 -1.50
N GLY A 557 8.14 27.53 -2.13
CA GLY A 557 9.00 28.68 -2.43
C GLY A 557 9.68 29.27 -1.19
N VAL A 558 8.94 29.43 -0.10
CA VAL A 558 9.49 29.91 1.19
C VAL A 558 10.53 28.94 1.74
N ARG A 559 10.26 27.62 1.72
CA ARG A 559 11.22 26.61 2.17
C ARG A 559 12.50 26.65 1.36
N MET A 560 12.37 26.70 0.04
CA MET A 560 13.54 26.79 -0.85
C MET A 560 14.32 28.10 -0.68
N ALA A 561 13.63 29.23 -0.50
CA ALA A 561 14.26 30.51 -0.22
C ALA A 561 15.04 30.51 1.10
N THR A 562 14.53 29.82 2.12
CA THR A 562 15.20 29.68 3.42
C THR A 562 16.27 28.58 3.45
N GLY A 563 16.58 27.95 2.31
CA GLY A 563 17.70 27.05 2.13
C GLY A 563 17.39 25.56 2.12
N ALA A 564 16.13 25.16 1.85
CA ALA A 564 15.80 23.77 1.54
C ALA A 564 16.42 23.35 0.20
N ARG A 565 17.04 22.17 0.15
CA ARG A 565 17.56 21.54 -1.06
C ARG A 565 16.42 20.89 -1.85
N GLN A 566 16.63 20.63 -3.14
CA GLN A 566 15.66 19.88 -3.95
C GLN A 566 15.32 18.51 -3.33
N ARG A 567 16.35 17.83 -2.80
CA ARG A 567 16.20 16.55 -2.11
C ARG A 567 15.28 16.64 -0.88
N ASP A 568 15.36 17.72 -0.10
CA ASP A 568 14.57 17.89 1.12
C ASP A 568 13.08 17.99 0.79
N ILE A 569 12.75 18.77 -0.26
CA ILE A 569 11.38 18.89 -0.78
C ILE A 569 10.88 17.56 -1.36
N LEU A 570 11.71 16.87 -2.17
CA LEU A 570 11.39 15.55 -2.73
C LEU A 570 11.03 14.55 -1.63
N LEU A 571 11.91 14.42 -0.63
CA LEU A 571 11.70 13.48 0.48
C LEU A 571 10.46 13.83 1.30
N GLN A 572 10.22 15.12 1.55
CA GLN A 572 9.03 15.55 2.30
C GLN A 572 7.73 15.10 1.63
N PHE A 573 7.55 15.39 0.33
CA PHE A 573 6.33 15.01 -0.39
C PHE A 573 6.24 13.50 -0.61
N LEU A 574 7.37 12.81 -0.79
CA LEU A 574 7.40 11.36 -0.91
C LEU A 574 6.97 10.67 0.40
N ILE A 575 7.46 11.15 1.54
CA ILE A 575 7.05 10.65 2.87
C ILE A 575 5.55 10.93 3.09
N GLU A 576 5.03 12.09 2.66
CA GLU A 576 3.61 12.41 2.74
C GLU A 576 2.77 11.37 1.97
N ALA A 577 3.15 11.04 0.73
CA ALA A 577 2.50 10.00 -0.06
C ALA A 577 2.59 8.60 0.57
N LEU A 578 3.74 8.25 1.14
CA LEU A 578 3.96 6.97 1.84
C LEU A 578 3.11 6.85 3.11
N VAL A 579 3.00 7.91 3.91
CA VAL A 579 2.15 7.94 5.11
C VAL A 579 0.68 7.76 4.75
N VAL A 580 0.20 8.46 3.72
CA VAL A 580 -1.17 8.29 3.20
C VAL A 580 -1.40 6.84 2.79
N SER A 581 -0.48 6.26 2.00
CA SER A 581 -0.61 4.90 1.51
C SER A 581 -0.51 3.85 2.62
N ALA A 582 0.32 4.07 3.63
CA ALA A 582 0.42 3.20 4.79
C ALA A 582 -0.87 3.20 5.63
N ILE A 583 -1.44 4.39 5.87
CA ILE A 583 -2.72 4.52 6.60
C ILE A 583 -3.86 3.89 5.79
N GLY A 584 -3.96 4.21 4.49
CA GLY A 584 -4.96 3.62 3.59
C GLY A 584 -4.84 2.11 3.49
N GLY A 585 -3.60 1.60 3.37
CA GLY A 585 -3.30 0.17 3.35
C GLY A 585 -3.69 -0.53 4.66
N ALA A 586 -3.36 0.05 5.82
CA ALA A 586 -3.74 -0.51 7.11
C ALA A 586 -5.27 -0.57 7.30
N ILE A 587 -5.97 0.52 6.98
CA ILE A 587 -7.44 0.54 7.02
C ILE A 587 -8.03 -0.46 6.02
N GLY A 588 -7.48 -0.54 4.80
CA GLY A 588 -7.89 -1.49 3.77
C GLY A 588 -7.73 -2.94 4.22
N VAL A 589 -6.61 -3.29 4.86
CA VAL A 589 -6.40 -4.61 5.46
C VAL A 589 -7.46 -4.93 6.51
N VAL A 590 -7.72 -4.00 7.43
CA VAL A 590 -8.75 -4.20 8.47
C VAL A 590 -10.13 -4.41 7.85
N LEU A 591 -10.50 -3.61 6.85
CA LEU A 591 -11.77 -3.77 6.13
C LEU A 591 -11.84 -5.09 5.37
N GLY A 592 -10.78 -5.48 4.66
CA GLY A 592 -10.71 -6.75 3.94
C GLY A 592 -10.86 -7.97 4.86
N LEU A 593 -10.18 -7.95 6.01
CA LEU A 593 -10.33 -8.99 7.04
C LEU A 593 -11.74 -9.00 7.64
N SER A 594 -12.35 -7.83 7.85
CA SER A 594 -13.72 -7.72 8.36
C SER A 594 -14.74 -8.29 7.37
N VAL A 595 -14.58 -8.00 6.08
CA VAL A 595 -15.43 -8.56 5.01
C VAL A 595 -15.26 -10.08 4.93
N GLY A 596 -14.01 -10.60 5.03
CA GLY A 596 -13.76 -12.04 5.09
C GLY A 596 -14.40 -12.69 6.32
N GLY A 597 -14.28 -12.07 7.51
CA GLY A 597 -14.95 -12.56 8.72
C GLY A 597 -16.47 -12.59 8.60
N LEU A 598 -17.05 -11.55 7.99
CA LEU A 598 -18.48 -11.52 7.72
C LEU A 598 -18.89 -12.65 6.74
N ALA A 599 -18.13 -12.89 5.68
CA ALA A 599 -18.36 -13.96 4.73
C ALA A 599 -18.34 -15.35 5.43
N GLN A 600 -17.44 -15.54 6.41
CA GLN A 600 -17.38 -16.77 7.21
C GLN A 600 -18.66 -16.98 8.05
N VAL A 601 -19.25 -15.92 8.61
CA VAL A 601 -20.53 -15.99 9.34
C VAL A 601 -21.67 -16.44 8.42
N PHE A 602 -21.61 -16.08 7.13
CA PHE A 602 -22.56 -16.57 6.12
C PHE A 602 -22.25 -17.97 5.57
N GLY A 603 -21.30 -18.69 6.17
CA GLY A 603 -20.98 -20.08 5.81
C GLY A 603 -20.03 -20.22 4.61
N LEU A 604 -19.43 -19.13 4.13
CA LEU A 604 -18.42 -19.23 3.08
C LEU A 604 -17.08 -19.70 3.67
N PRO A 605 -16.37 -20.64 3.00
CA PRO A 605 -15.05 -21.05 3.45
C PRO A 605 -14.06 -19.89 3.26
N VAL A 606 -13.47 -19.42 4.35
CA VAL A 606 -12.47 -18.32 4.35
C VAL A 606 -11.20 -18.81 5.05
N SER A 607 -10.06 -18.50 4.44
CA SER A 607 -8.76 -18.83 5.03
C SER A 607 -7.94 -17.54 5.20
N PHE A 608 -7.69 -17.18 6.46
CA PHE A 608 -6.86 -16.02 6.80
C PHE A 608 -5.38 -16.44 6.87
N THR A 609 -4.61 -16.03 5.88
CA THR A 609 -3.17 -16.27 5.83
C THR A 609 -2.41 -14.95 5.85
N VAL A 610 -1.23 -14.92 6.48
CA VAL A 610 -0.41 -13.71 6.62
C VAL A 610 0.17 -13.25 5.28
N GLY A 611 0.45 -14.18 4.37
CA GLY A 611 1.06 -13.88 3.07
C GLY A 611 0.29 -12.86 2.23
N PRO A 612 -1.00 -13.09 1.91
CA PRO A 612 -1.83 -12.14 1.18
C PRO A 612 -1.98 -10.78 1.86
N VAL A 613 -2.07 -10.74 3.19
CA VAL A 613 -2.15 -9.49 3.95
C VAL A 613 -0.87 -8.67 3.82
N ALA A 614 0.28 -9.33 4.01
CA ALA A 614 1.59 -8.68 3.86
C ALA A 614 1.82 -8.20 2.43
N LEU A 615 1.45 -9.00 1.43
CA LEU A 615 1.55 -8.66 0.01
C LEU A 615 0.68 -7.43 -0.31
N ALA A 616 -0.59 -7.41 0.11
CA ALA A 616 -1.50 -6.30 -0.14
C ALA A 616 -1.01 -5.00 0.50
N PHE A 617 -0.49 -5.06 1.72
CA PHE A 617 0.11 -3.91 2.40
C PHE A 617 1.38 -3.41 1.68
N ALA A 618 2.27 -4.33 1.28
CA ALA A 618 3.48 -3.99 0.52
C ALA A 618 3.15 -3.35 -0.85
N CYS A 619 2.14 -3.88 -1.55
CA CYS A 619 1.65 -3.30 -2.81
C CYS A 619 1.07 -1.89 -2.60
N SER A 620 0.34 -1.64 -1.51
CA SER A 620 -0.14 -0.30 -1.16
C SER A 620 1.02 0.68 -0.96
N PHE A 621 2.04 0.27 -0.23
CA PHE A 621 3.24 1.07 0.01
C PHE A 621 4.00 1.38 -1.29
N LEU A 622 4.17 0.38 -2.15
CA LEU A 622 4.80 0.53 -3.46
C LEU A 622 3.99 1.48 -4.37
N THR A 623 2.67 1.38 -4.33
CA THR A 623 1.78 2.30 -5.06
C THR A 623 2.00 3.74 -4.60
N GLY A 624 2.07 3.99 -3.29
CA GLY A 624 2.39 5.31 -2.75
C GLY A 624 3.76 5.83 -3.20
N LEU A 625 4.76 4.97 -3.24
CA LEU A 625 6.11 5.32 -3.70
C LEU A 625 6.12 5.72 -5.18
N VAL A 626 5.54 4.88 -6.04
CA VAL A 626 5.55 5.07 -7.50
C VAL A 626 4.75 6.29 -7.92
N PHE A 627 3.51 6.40 -7.44
CA PHE A 627 2.61 7.49 -7.82
C PHE A 627 2.86 8.79 -7.05
N GLY A 628 3.49 8.73 -5.89
CA GLY A 628 3.94 9.90 -5.14
C GLY A 628 5.23 10.52 -5.68
N TYR A 629 6.08 9.74 -6.36
CA TYR A 629 7.37 10.23 -6.85
C TYR A 629 7.26 11.36 -7.87
N LEU A 630 6.37 11.26 -8.85
CA LEU A 630 6.24 12.26 -9.92
C LEU A 630 5.80 13.64 -9.40
N PRO A 631 4.75 13.76 -8.56
CA PRO A 631 4.40 15.02 -7.91
C PRO A 631 5.51 15.58 -7.02
N ALA A 632 6.15 14.73 -6.24
CA ALA A 632 7.25 15.13 -5.35
C ALA A 632 8.45 15.68 -6.15
N ARG A 633 8.80 15.05 -7.26
CA ARG A 633 9.84 15.53 -8.18
C ARG A 633 9.47 16.87 -8.80
N ASN A 634 8.22 17.06 -9.21
CA ASN A 634 7.77 18.33 -9.75
C ASN A 634 7.85 19.45 -8.70
N ALA A 635 7.45 19.18 -7.46
CA ALA A 635 7.59 20.10 -6.34
C ALA A 635 9.05 20.49 -6.07
N SER A 636 9.97 19.53 -6.11
CA SER A 636 11.40 19.76 -5.84
C SER A 636 12.12 20.58 -6.91
N ARG A 637 11.57 20.65 -8.12
CA ARG A 637 12.14 21.37 -9.26
C ARG A 637 11.56 22.77 -9.48
N LEU A 638 10.68 23.22 -8.60
CA LEU A 638 10.19 24.60 -8.65
C LEU A 638 11.34 25.58 -8.48
N GLN A 639 11.32 26.66 -9.26
CA GLN A 639 12.23 27.78 -9.05
C GLN A 639 11.74 28.62 -7.87
N PRO A 640 12.57 28.91 -6.86
CA PRO A 640 12.14 29.66 -5.67
C PRO A 640 11.50 31.01 -5.99
N ALA A 641 12.09 31.75 -6.93
CA ALA A 641 11.59 33.07 -7.34
C ALA A 641 10.18 33.00 -7.96
N VAL A 642 9.94 31.99 -8.83
CA VAL A 642 8.63 31.77 -9.46
C VAL A 642 7.61 31.28 -8.43
N ALA A 643 8.02 30.39 -7.54
CA ALA A 643 7.14 29.83 -6.50
C ALA A 643 6.68 30.89 -5.48
N LEU A 644 7.51 31.87 -5.16
CA LEU A 644 7.17 32.99 -4.26
C LEU A 644 6.23 34.01 -4.90
N GLY A 645 6.29 34.16 -6.22
CA GLY A 645 5.43 35.07 -6.99
C GLY A 645 4.11 34.44 -7.48
N ALA A 646 3.85 33.18 -7.16
CA ALA A 646 2.59 32.53 -7.49
C ALA A 646 1.46 33.04 -6.58
N ASP A 647 0.40 33.59 -7.18
CA ASP A 647 -0.82 34.07 -6.50
C ASP A 647 -1.72 32.90 -6.03
#